data_e5c24e2d978186299c6eb0dec397a814
#
_entry.id   e5c24e2d978186299c6eb0dec397a814
#
_cell.length_a   1.000
_cell.length_b   1.000
_cell.length_c   1.000
_cell.angle_alpha   90.00
_cell.angle_beta   90.00
_cell.angle_gamma   90.00
#
_symmetry.space_group_name_H-M   'P 1'
#
loop_
_entity.id
_entity.type
_entity.pdbx_description
1 polymer ?
#
loop_
_entity_poly.entity_id
_entity_poly.type
_entity_poly.pdbx_seq_one_letter_code
_entity_poly.pdbx_strand_id
1 'polypeptide(L)'
;MTVSKKTTVRIAALLAFATATTTIAPAALATPSQSDSSSGDASITVPSNPSVSEEDREAADAQQAEMDARAARPDVQVAPAPVPSVPSKQTPPLVTTSPDGSVGNDKVHILSLSGADCIVVESNGHFGIVDAGDDNDYPDGSDPRYPKRANIALWGQEDQVRPYLDSLGINSSNLDFFIGTHPHSDHIGWADTLIHRYHPKHIYTPVYDDSYSVSDDVNPLWDNQKVYDDLVAAATWAQGAYGATFDQHVKPGQGDRIQMGDMLVQIVPLSPGEEYAHPGKLANTNLISYTAKITAHGHSAYLAADLESGEGKEDYVAGVVGHVDWLKAGHHGLYTSNSESFLNTLSPSLVMDTGFEFQTPDRLGLPALRGRYEWFDGYSMRNAGIPALVGTFTPGGITRPHLNVGMGHTFASTTPHTYWFYDGKPAVTRGWWKGFYDGWHYFDSSVSAVENGWVQDGGYWYWMNASSVMATSTWVHDGDKWYWVDDAGHMASGGWHRISGSWYWLNGNGAMATGWLLDRGSWYYMGSDGVMKTGWVNDGTGWFWLNPSNGRMDAGGWRNLGSWYYLAGNGRAVEGWAQISGSWYYMQPGSAQMCTGWINDGTGWFLLAPSGAMRTGWVNDGDTWYWLAGNGRMGTGWLQQAGAWYWLEPSDGRMAVGVVSVDGRPSQFAPSGRWLGYA
;
A
#
# COMPACT_ATOMS: atom_id res chain seq x y z
N MET A 1 14.22 45.66 33.37
CA MET A 1 14.45 44.22 33.23
C MET A 1 13.08 43.54 33.41
N THR A 2 12.36 43.43 32.32
CA THR A 2 10.96 42.89 32.32
C THR A 2 11.02 41.70 31.33
N VAL A 3 11.02 40.51 31.89
CA VAL A 3 10.95 39.26 31.12
C VAL A 3 9.49 39.00 30.81
N SER A 4 9.22 38.81 29.55
CA SER A 4 7.92 38.65 28.93
C SER A 4 7.20 37.36 29.37
N LYS A 5 5.90 37.51 29.71
CA LYS A 5 5.00 36.45 30.20
C LYS A 5 4.44 35.52 29.09
N LYS A 6 5.13 35.32 27.96
CA LYS A 6 4.56 34.54 26.84
C LYS A 6 4.93 33.05 26.84
N THR A 7 5.70 32.55 27.80
CA THR A 7 6.20 31.16 27.77
C THR A 7 5.42 30.15 28.64
N THR A 8 4.36 30.59 29.33
CA THR A 8 3.74 29.74 30.38
C THR A 8 2.45 29.02 29.95
N VAL A 9 1.93 29.24 28.76
CA VAL A 9 0.63 28.66 28.35
C VAL A 9 0.80 27.35 27.54
N ARG A 10 1.99 27.02 27.03
CA ARG A 10 2.21 25.80 26.23
C ARG A 10 2.51 24.52 27.05
N ILE A 11 2.70 24.58 28.33
CA ILE A 11 3.08 23.43 29.19
C ILE A 11 1.89 22.66 29.77
N ALA A 12 0.69 23.21 29.76
CA ALA A 12 -0.47 22.62 30.44
C ALA A 12 -1.24 21.57 29.61
N ALA A 13 -1.04 21.49 28.32
CA ALA A 13 -1.77 20.55 27.45
C ALA A 13 -1.07 19.17 27.23
N LEU A 14 0.19 19.04 27.62
CA LEU A 14 0.98 17.82 27.36
C LEU A 14 1.12 16.84 28.55
N LEU A 15 0.47 17.10 29.69
CA LEU A 15 0.62 16.28 30.90
C LEU A 15 -0.60 15.41 31.25
N ALA A 16 -1.59 15.29 30.39
CA ALA A 16 -2.83 14.55 30.66
C ALA A 16 -2.92 13.14 30.01
N PHE A 17 -1.90 12.65 29.31
CA PHE A 17 -1.95 11.38 28.57
C PHE A 17 -1.02 10.28 29.10
N ALA A 18 -0.99 10.07 30.37
CA ALA A 18 -0.35 8.86 30.89
C ALA A 18 -1.18 8.33 32.07
N THR A 19 -2.19 7.53 31.78
CA THR A 19 -2.67 6.38 32.55
C THR A 19 -4.10 6.02 32.15
N ALA A 20 -4.27 5.07 31.25
CA ALA A 20 -5.48 4.25 31.18
C ALA A 20 -5.10 2.86 30.68
N THR A 21 -4.93 1.95 31.62
CA THR A 21 -4.89 0.50 31.36
C THR A 21 -6.33 0.02 31.16
N THR A 22 -6.67 -0.44 29.96
CA THR A 22 -7.94 -1.14 29.70
C THR A 22 -7.68 -2.62 29.45
N THR A 23 -8.27 -3.44 30.29
CA THR A 23 -8.40 -4.89 30.20
C THR A 23 -9.34 -5.28 29.07
N ILE A 24 -8.87 -6.13 28.15
CA ILE A 24 -9.67 -6.68 27.06
C ILE A 24 -10.24 -8.04 27.49
N ALA A 25 -11.54 -8.18 27.42
CA ALA A 25 -12.25 -9.46 27.55
C ALA A 25 -12.41 -10.15 26.18
N PRO A 26 -12.43 -11.51 26.12
CA PRO A 26 -12.41 -12.21 24.85
C PRO A 26 -13.80 -12.29 24.20
N ALA A 27 -13.86 -12.02 22.90
CA ALA A 27 -15.07 -12.19 22.09
C ALA A 27 -15.14 -13.60 21.47
N ALA A 28 -16.35 -14.13 21.41
CA ALA A 28 -16.70 -15.48 21.02
C ALA A 28 -16.62 -15.74 19.50
N LEU A 29 -16.22 -16.99 19.18
CA LEU A 29 -16.18 -17.55 17.83
C LEU A 29 -17.58 -17.72 17.21
N ALA A 30 -17.76 -17.26 15.99
CA ALA A 30 -18.85 -17.62 15.11
C ALA A 30 -18.32 -18.50 13.96
N THR A 31 -19.02 -19.61 13.70
CA THR A 31 -18.74 -20.59 12.66
C THR A 31 -19.20 -20.10 11.28
N PRO A 32 -18.51 -20.42 10.19
CA PRO A 32 -18.98 -20.11 8.84
C PRO A 32 -19.78 -21.26 8.22
N SER A 33 -20.87 -20.93 7.54
CA SER A 33 -21.66 -21.82 6.66
C SER A 33 -21.05 -21.85 5.26
N GLN A 34 -21.07 -23.05 4.67
CA GLN A 34 -20.63 -23.32 3.29
C GLN A 34 -21.61 -22.80 2.24
N SER A 35 -21.10 -22.33 1.10
CA SER A 35 -21.60 -22.70 -0.24
C SER A 35 -20.70 -22.20 -1.39
N ASP A 36 -20.29 -23.17 -2.21
CA ASP A 36 -20.11 -23.20 -3.67
C ASP A 36 -19.11 -22.28 -4.42
N SER A 37 -18.15 -23.01 -4.94
CA SER A 37 -17.41 -23.01 -6.23
C SER A 37 -17.62 -21.89 -7.24
N SER A 38 -16.54 -21.23 -7.64
CA SER A 38 -16.13 -21.10 -9.05
C SER A 38 -14.69 -20.55 -9.17
N SER A 39 -14.00 -21.06 -10.17
CA SER A 39 -12.65 -20.75 -10.63
C SER A 39 -12.40 -19.25 -10.87
N GLY A 40 -11.24 -18.76 -10.47
CA GLY A 40 -10.76 -17.46 -10.94
C GLY A 40 -9.51 -17.01 -10.23
N ASP A 41 -8.54 -16.64 -10.97
CA ASP A 41 -7.34 -15.85 -10.74
C ASP A 41 -6.99 -15.46 -9.29
N ALA A 42 -5.78 -15.80 -8.91
CA ALA A 42 -5.14 -15.32 -7.69
C ALA A 42 -4.82 -13.83 -7.83
N SER A 43 -5.80 -12.97 -7.56
CA SER A 43 -5.53 -11.58 -7.27
C SER A 43 -4.91 -11.48 -5.87
N ILE A 44 -3.71 -10.94 -5.81
CA ILE A 44 -3.06 -10.53 -4.58
C ILE A 44 -3.95 -9.44 -3.97
N THR A 45 -4.72 -9.77 -2.93
CA THR A 45 -5.42 -8.78 -2.12
C THR A 45 -4.37 -7.95 -1.38
N VAL A 46 -4.12 -6.75 -1.86
CA VAL A 46 -3.41 -5.72 -1.12
C VAL A 46 -4.19 -5.45 0.17
N PRO A 47 -3.56 -5.43 1.35
CA PRO A 47 -4.26 -5.10 2.58
C PRO A 47 -4.91 -3.73 2.43
N SER A 48 -6.17 -3.63 2.83
CA SER A 48 -6.87 -2.35 2.94
C SER A 48 -6.04 -1.38 3.79
N ASN A 49 -5.91 -0.15 3.32
CA ASN A 49 -5.27 0.95 4.03
C ASN A 49 -5.75 0.96 5.49
N PRO A 50 -4.85 0.96 6.49
CA PRO A 50 -5.28 1.15 7.87
C PRO A 50 -6.01 2.50 7.92
N SER A 51 -7.26 2.48 8.27
CA SER A 51 -8.04 3.70 8.47
C SER A 51 -7.29 4.60 9.44
N VAL A 52 -7.09 5.86 9.06
CA VAL A 52 -6.63 6.91 9.97
C VAL A 52 -7.43 6.81 11.25
N SER A 53 -6.77 6.80 12.41
CA SER A 53 -7.47 6.66 13.69
C SER A 53 -8.45 7.81 13.87
N GLU A 54 -9.55 7.57 14.58
CA GLU A 54 -10.52 8.62 14.91
C GLU A 54 -9.83 9.77 15.67
N GLU A 55 -8.87 9.44 16.53
CA GLU A 55 -8.08 10.39 17.31
C GLU A 55 -7.18 11.27 16.41
N ASP A 56 -6.60 10.71 15.37
CA ASP A 56 -5.77 11.48 14.42
C ASP A 56 -6.64 12.37 13.53
N ARG A 57 -7.85 11.91 13.16
CA ARG A 57 -8.83 12.75 12.45
C ARG A 57 -9.32 13.89 13.32
N GLU A 58 -9.72 13.60 14.57
CA GLU A 58 -10.14 14.62 15.53
C GLU A 58 -9.03 15.65 15.80
N ALA A 59 -7.77 15.21 15.85
CA ALA A 59 -6.62 16.11 16.01
C ALA A 59 -6.41 17.01 14.79
N ALA A 60 -6.51 16.46 13.56
CA ALA A 60 -6.39 17.21 12.33
C ALA A 60 -7.58 18.16 12.13
N ASP A 61 -8.81 17.68 12.41
CA ASP A 61 -10.02 18.50 12.33
C ASP A 61 -10.02 19.63 13.40
N ALA A 62 -9.55 19.34 14.61
CA ALA A 62 -9.40 20.34 15.66
C ALA A 62 -8.39 21.42 15.29
N GLN A 63 -7.33 21.03 14.59
CA GLN A 63 -6.32 21.94 14.12
C GLN A 63 -6.80 22.76 12.93
N GLN A 64 -7.45 22.15 11.95
CA GLN A 64 -8.11 22.88 10.87
C GLN A 64 -9.13 23.86 11.45
N ALA A 65 -9.96 23.45 12.41
CA ALA A 65 -10.90 24.32 13.09
C ALA A 65 -10.21 25.44 13.89
N GLU A 66 -9.04 25.20 14.48
CA GLU A 66 -8.25 26.26 15.12
C GLU A 66 -7.67 27.23 14.11
N MET A 67 -7.18 26.74 12.96
CA MET A 67 -6.73 27.55 11.84
C MET A 67 -7.89 28.38 11.29
N ASP A 68 -9.03 27.75 11.05
CA ASP A 68 -10.26 28.40 10.57
C ASP A 68 -10.79 29.44 11.59
N ALA A 69 -10.79 29.10 12.88
CA ALA A 69 -11.21 30.01 13.94
C ALA A 69 -10.26 31.22 14.12
N ARG A 70 -8.98 31.06 13.79
CA ARG A 70 -8.03 32.18 13.77
C ARG A 70 -8.27 33.10 12.59
N ALA A 71 -8.76 32.55 11.46
CA ALA A 71 -9.14 33.31 10.27
C ALA A 71 -10.49 34.00 10.41
N ALA A 72 -11.38 33.52 11.27
CA ALA A 72 -12.77 33.94 11.34
C ALA A 72 -13.03 35.20 12.17
N ARG A 73 -13.52 36.27 11.55
CA ARG A 73 -14.23 37.37 12.23
C ARG A 73 -15.65 37.48 11.66
N PRO A 74 -16.70 37.31 12.46
CA PRO A 74 -18.08 37.15 11.97
C PRO A 74 -18.76 38.45 11.48
N ASP A 75 -18.12 39.60 11.51
CA ASP A 75 -18.77 40.89 11.42
C ASP A 75 -18.32 41.82 10.30
N VAL A 76 -17.50 41.34 9.36
CA VAL A 76 -17.07 42.17 8.23
C VAL A 76 -17.50 41.57 6.91
N GLN A 77 -18.45 42.24 6.23
CA GLN A 77 -18.75 41.94 4.85
C GLN A 77 -17.71 42.61 3.95
N VAL A 78 -16.92 41.80 3.27
CA VAL A 78 -16.01 42.27 2.23
C VAL A 78 -16.82 42.52 0.95
N ALA A 79 -16.74 43.70 0.41
CA ALA A 79 -17.31 43.96 -0.91
C ALA A 79 -16.46 43.18 -1.96
N PRO A 80 -17.09 42.46 -2.89
CA PRO A 80 -16.35 41.76 -3.92
C PRO A 80 -15.50 42.74 -4.73
N ALA A 81 -14.24 42.37 -4.97
CA ALA A 81 -13.39 43.12 -5.88
C ALA A 81 -13.99 43.11 -7.31
N PRO A 82 -13.89 44.18 -8.08
CA PRO A 82 -14.32 44.17 -9.45
C PRO A 82 -13.50 43.10 -10.21
N VAL A 83 -14.19 42.08 -10.66
CA VAL A 83 -13.55 41.03 -11.48
C VAL A 83 -12.95 41.67 -12.72
N PRO A 84 -11.63 41.62 -12.94
CA PRO A 84 -11.06 42.15 -14.16
C PRO A 84 -11.65 41.36 -15.34
N SER A 85 -12.39 42.04 -16.22
CA SER A 85 -12.86 41.43 -17.47
C SER A 85 -11.67 41.28 -18.42
N VAL A 86 -10.93 40.17 -18.29
CA VAL A 86 -9.88 39.83 -19.25
C VAL A 86 -10.53 39.14 -20.44
N PRO A 87 -10.32 39.63 -21.67
CA PRO A 87 -10.80 38.94 -22.86
C PRO A 87 -10.14 37.55 -22.94
N SER A 88 -10.94 36.50 -23.01
CA SER A 88 -10.44 35.13 -23.20
C SER A 88 -9.81 35.01 -24.59
N LYS A 89 -8.54 35.33 -24.73
CA LYS A 89 -7.73 34.90 -25.86
C LYS A 89 -7.18 33.54 -25.57
N GLN A 90 -7.69 32.54 -26.27
CA GLN A 90 -7.04 31.23 -26.31
C GLN A 90 -5.61 31.43 -26.83
N THR A 91 -4.63 31.26 -25.92
CA THR A 91 -3.22 31.35 -26.29
C THR A 91 -2.77 29.95 -26.71
N PRO A 92 -2.11 29.79 -27.87
CA PRO A 92 -1.48 28.51 -28.22
C PRO A 92 -0.44 28.14 -27.18
N PRO A 93 -0.03 26.83 -27.09
CA PRO A 93 1.01 26.38 -26.15
C PRO A 93 2.22 27.29 -26.25
N LEU A 94 2.68 27.73 -25.09
CA LEU A 94 3.78 28.68 -25.03
C LEU A 94 5.11 27.91 -25.08
N VAL A 95 5.94 28.28 -26.06
CA VAL A 95 7.32 27.78 -26.11
C VAL A 95 8.23 28.89 -25.55
N THR A 96 8.80 28.68 -24.37
CA THR A 96 9.70 29.63 -23.73
C THR A 96 11.14 29.45 -24.22
N THR A 97 11.61 28.20 -24.31
CA THR A 97 12.88 27.82 -24.93
C THR A 97 12.71 26.52 -25.72
N SER A 98 13.52 26.35 -26.76
CA SER A 98 13.47 25.13 -27.57
C SER A 98 14.21 23.97 -26.86
N PRO A 99 13.76 22.72 -27.04
CA PRO A 99 14.50 21.54 -26.62
C PRO A 99 15.91 21.52 -27.23
N ASP A 100 16.92 21.16 -26.45
CA ASP A 100 18.30 21.08 -26.88
C ASP A 100 18.97 19.74 -26.59
N GLY A 101 18.25 18.80 -25.96
CA GLY A 101 18.72 17.47 -25.62
C GLY A 101 19.75 17.45 -24.49
N SER A 102 19.86 18.51 -23.71
CA SER A 102 20.79 18.61 -22.59
C SER A 102 20.36 17.75 -21.43
N VAL A 103 21.05 16.65 -21.18
CA VAL A 103 20.80 15.76 -20.04
C VAL A 103 21.50 16.28 -18.79
N GLY A 104 20.79 16.39 -17.67
CA GLY A 104 21.34 16.80 -16.38
C GLY A 104 21.13 18.27 -16.02
N ASN A 105 20.56 19.06 -16.92
CA ASN A 105 20.20 20.45 -16.68
C ASN A 105 18.71 20.66 -16.45
N ASP A 106 17.93 19.59 -16.52
CA ASP A 106 16.48 19.60 -16.31
C ASP A 106 16.18 19.13 -14.88
N LYS A 107 15.72 20.06 -14.04
CA LYS A 107 15.52 19.82 -12.62
C LYS A 107 14.21 20.39 -12.13
N VAL A 108 13.69 19.76 -11.10
CA VAL A 108 12.63 20.29 -10.25
C VAL A 108 13.16 20.41 -8.84
N HIS A 109 12.96 21.55 -8.21
CA HIS A 109 13.35 21.85 -6.83
C HIS A 109 12.08 22.06 -6.03
N ILE A 110 11.73 21.16 -5.13
CA ILE A 110 10.66 21.38 -4.16
C ILE A 110 11.29 21.93 -2.90
N LEU A 111 10.98 23.18 -2.53
CA LEU A 111 11.57 23.82 -1.37
C LEU A 111 11.06 23.17 -0.08
N SER A 112 11.93 23.04 0.88
CA SER A 112 11.62 22.45 2.21
C SER A 112 10.99 23.53 3.10
N LEU A 113 9.80 23.96 2.73
CA LEU A 113 8.99 24.89 3.50
C LEU A 113 8.10 24.11 4.46
N SER A 114 7.74 24.71 5.58
CA SER A 114 6.85 24.11 6.56
C SER A 114 5.45 24.72 6.38
N GLY A 115 4.52 23.95 5.83
CA GLY A 115 3.15 24.37 5.56
C GLY A 115 3.04 25.44 4.48
N ALA A 116 3.85 25.35 3.42
CA ALA A 116 3.76 26.22 2.25
C ALA A 116 4.46 25.62 1.04
N ASP A 117 4.12 26.08 -0.15
CA ASP A 117 4.67 25.63 -1.40
C ASP A 117 5.48 26.71 -2.13
N CYS A 118 6.68 26.35 -2.55
CA CYS A 118 7.43 27.03 -3.59
C CYS A 118 8.26 26.00 -4.35
N ILE A 119 8.01 25.87 -5.64
CA ILE A 119 8.69 24.87 -6.47
C ILE A 119 9.35 25.57 -7.66
N VAL A 120 10.63 25.23 -7.90
CA VAL A 120 11.38 25.76 -9.05
C VAL A 120 11.54 24.68 -10.11
N VAL A 121 11.24 24.99 -11.33
CA VAL A 121 11.52 24.20 -12.54
C VAL A 121 12.70 24.83 -13.24
N GLU A 122 13.77 24.08 -13.46
CA GLU A 122 15.01 24.55 -14.10
C GLU A 122 15.30 23.75 -15.37
N SER A 123 15.57 24.45 -16.47
CA SER A 123 16.06 23.84 -17.70
C SER A 123 17.05 24.78 -18.38
N ASN A 124 18.32 24.35 -18.49
CA ASN A 124 19.38 25.12 -19.17
C ASN A 124 19.57 26.58 -18.71
N GLY A 125 19.39 26.84 -17.42
CA GLY A 125 19.51 28.20 -16.86
C GLY A 125 18.28 29.07 -17.09
N HIS A 126 17.19 28.49 -17.59
CA HIS A 126 15.85 29.06 -17.60
C HIS A 126 15.05 28.49 -16.46
N PHE A 127 14.13 29.25 -15.90
CA PHE A 127 13.38 28.91 -14.70
C PHE A 127 11.89 29.15 -14.86
N GLY A 128 11.11 28.31 -14.19
CA GLY A 128 9.72 28.53 -13.89
C GLY A 128 9.49 28.36 -12.40
N ILE A 129 8.51 29.03 -11.86
CA ILE A 129 8.17 28.92 -10.43
C ILE A 129 6.69 28.57 -10.31
N VAL A 130 6.39 27.61 -9.44
CA VAL A 130 5.04 27.22 -9.04
C VAL A 130 4.91 27.50 -7.56
N ASP A 131 3.99 28.39 -7.21
CA ASP A 131 3.79 28.99 -5.89
C ASP A 131 5.01 29.76 -5.34
N ALA A 132 4.77 30.62 -4.37
CA ALA A 132 5.75 31.57 -3.86
C ALA A 132 6.03 31.42 -2.36
N GLY A 133 5.24 30.55 -1.66
CA GLY A 133 5.25 30.48 -0.21
C GLY A 133 4.47 31.64 0.42
N ASP A 134 4.50 31.66 1.75
CA ASP A 134 3.81 32.62 2.59
C ASP A 134 4.66 33.87 2.85
N ASP A 135 4.04 35.00 3.09
CA ASP A 135 4.69 36.22 3.51
C ASP A 135 4.33 36.66 4.93
N ASN A 136 4.73 37.86 5.31
CA ASN A 136 4.36 38.48 6.60
C ASN A 136 3.44 39.69 6.39
N ASP A 137 2.83 39.83 5.23
CA ASP A 137 2.02 40.97 4.82
C ASP A 137 0.56 40.78 5.21
N TYR A 138 0.18 41.29 6.36
CA TYR A 138 -1.20 41.21 6.85
C TYR A 138 -2.06 42.37 6.43
N PRO A 139 -3.34 42.14 6.19
CA PRO A 139 -4.32 43.22 6.13
C PRO A 139 -4.27 44.05 7.42
N ASP A 140 -3.99 45.33 7.30
CA ASP A 140 -3.96 46.27 8.45
C ASP A 140 -5.36 46.76 8.82
N GLY A 141 -6.37 46.44 8.02
CA GLY A 141 -7.77 46.84 8.16
C GLY A 141 -8.05 48.27 7.67
N SER A 142 -7.11 48.90 7.01
CA SER A 142 -7.33 50.25 6.38
C SER A 142 -8.24 50.18 5.15
N ASP A 143 -8.22 49.05 4.42
CA ASP A 143 -9.17 48.75 3.35
C ASP A 143 -10.30 47.86 3.91
N PRO A 144 -11.56 48.29 3.82
CA PRO A 144 -12.68 47.50 4.33
C PRO A 144 -12.90 46.16 3.61
N ARG A 145 -12.31 45.96 2.42
CA ARG A 145 -12.31 44.67 1.72
C ARG A 145 -11.42 43.64 2.45
N TYR A 146 -10.40 44.11 3.14
CA TYR A 146 -9.41 43.28 3.82
C TYR A 146 -9.36 43.60 5.33
N PRO A 147 -10.25 43.01 6.10
CA PRO A 147 -10.32 43.28 7.54
C PRO A 147 -9.07 42.81 8.26
N LYS A 148 -8.63 43.58 9.24
CA LYS A 148 -7.50 43.22 10.09
C LYS A 148 -7.76 41.91 10.81
N ARG A 149 -6.84 40.95 10.66
CA ARG A 149 -6.91 39.65 11.30
C ARG A 149 -5.80 39.51 12.34
N ALA A 150 -6.14 39.65 13.60
CA ALA A 150 -5.18 39.81 14.70
C ALA A 150 -4.42 38.52 15.08
N ASN A 151 -4.75 37.38 14.53
CA ASN A 151 -4.23 36.09 15.01
C ASN A 151 -3.86 35.11 13.89
N ILE A 152 -3.72 35.55 12.65
CA ILE A 152 -3.14 34.70 11.62
C ILE A 152 -1.67 34.49 11.99
N ALA A 153 -1.31 33.26 12.26
CA ALA A 153 0.08 32.90 12.42
C ALA A 153 0.66 32.69 11.01
N LEU A 154 0.95 33.76 10.32
CA LEU A 154 1.72 33.68 9.09
C LEU A 154 3.16 33.32 9.44
N TRP A 155 3.70 32.39 8.69
CA TRP A 155 5.04 31.86 8.91
C TRP A 155 6.00 32.44 7.90
N GLY A 156 5.81 33.66 7.42
CA GLY A 156 6.60 34.32 6.40
C GLY A 156 7.87 33.59 6.01
N GLN A 157 7.90 33.04 4.81
CA GLN A 157 9.01 32.20 4.35
C GLN A 157 9.89 32.94 3.35
N GLU A 158 9.67 34.24 3.16
CA GLU A 158 10.48 35.07 2.28
C GLU A 158 11.99 34.91 2.56
N ASP A 159 12.36 34.87 3.83
CA ASP A 159 13.76 34.71 4.25
C ASP A 159 14.40 33.37 3.85
N GLN A 160 13.60 32.42 3.42
CA GLN A 160 14.03 31.11 2.91
C GLN A 160 13.95 31.05 1.39
N VAL A 161 12.81 31.47 0.83
CA VAL A 161 12.53 31.44 -0.61
C VAL A 161 13.47 32.37 -1.37
N ARG A 162 13.53 33.65 -1.00
CA ARG A 162 14.33 34.63 -1.69
C ARG A 162 15.81 34.26 -1.81
N PRO A 163 16.55 33.93 -0.73
CA PRO A 163 17.95 33.55 -0.85
C PRO A 163 18.17 32.30 -1.70
N TYR A 164 17.21 31.38 -1.71
CA TYR A 164 17.27 30.19 -2.54
C TYR A 164 17.17 30.56 -4.03
N LEU A 165 16.17 31.35 -4.41
CA LEU A 165 15.98 31.81 -5.79
C LEU A 165 17.18 32.66 -6.27
N ASP A 166 17.68 33.55 -5.41
CA ASP A 166 18.88 34.36 -5.69
C ASP A 166 20.11 33.46 -5.90
N SER A 167 20.26 32.36 -5.12
CA SER A 167 21.38 31.42 -5.26
C SER A 167 21.38 30.64 -6.58
N LEU A 168 20.19 30.41 -7.17
CA LEU A 168 20.05 29.81 -8.49
C LEU A 168 20.32 30.82 -9.63
N GLY A 169 20.49 32.10 -9.31
CA GLY A 169 20.69 33.16 -10.31
C GLY A 169 19.42 33.54 -11.07
N ILE A 170 18.26 33.31 -10.49
CA ILE A 170 16.98 33.69 -11.09
C ILE A 170 16.88 35.22 -11.17
N ASN A 171 16.47 35.72 -12.31
CA ASN A 171 16.35 37.16 -12.58
C ASN A 171 15.40 37.42 -13.76
N SER A 172 15.16 38.68 -14.09
CA SER A 172 14.24 39.10 -15.14
C SER A 172 14.56 38.62 -16.57
N SER A 173 15.76 38.09 -16.81
CA SER A 173 16.14 37.59 -18.12
C SER A 173 15.81 36.10 -18.31
N ASN A 174 15.78 35.33 -17.21
CA ASN A 174 15.70 33.89 -17.25
C ASN A 174 14.49 33.27 -16.50
N LEU A 175 13.62 34.04 -15.86
CA LEU A 175 12.37 33.58 -15.30
C LEU A 175 11.29 33.59 -16.39
N ASP A 176 10.95 32.41 -16.89
CA ASP A 176 10.04 32.26 -18.01
C ASP A 176 8.58 32.27 -17.58
N PHE A 177 8.24 31.60 -16.45
CA PHE A 177 6.87 31.61 -15.96
C PHE A 177 6.74 31.60 -14.44
N PHE A 178 5.58 32.05 -13.97
CA PHE A 178 5.07 31.87 -12.61
C PHE A 178 3.66 31.31 -12.67
N ILE A 179 3.36 30.30 -11.86
CA ILE A 179 2.04 29.70 -11.64
C ILE A 179 1.68 29.87 -10.18
N GLY A 180 0.67 30.70 -9.87
CA GLY A 180 0.00 30.72 -8.57
C GLY A 180 -1.14 29.71 -8.60
N THR A 181 -1.07 28.67 -7.79
CA THR A 181 -1.97 27.52 -7.92
C THR A 181 -3.38 27.80 -7.45
N HIS A 182 -3.54 28.48 -6.31
CA HIS A 182 -4.83 28.85 -5.73
C HIS A 182 -4.67 29.98 -4.70
N PRO A 183 -5.75 30.62 -4.21
CA PRO A 183 -5.69 31.88 -3.49
C PRO A 183 -5.39 31.74 -1.99
N HIS A 184 -4.54 30.82 -1.58
CA HIS A 184 -4.08 30.74 -0.17
C HIS A 184 -2.72 31.41 0.02
N SER A 185 -2.53 32.04 1.18
CA SER A 185 -1.30 32.81 1.48
C SER A 185 -0.05 31.92 1.48
N ASP A 186 -0.14 30.69 1.96
CA ASP A 186 0.95 29.71 1.96
C ASP A 186 1.36 29.19 0.56
N HIS A 187 0.62 29.64 -0.49
CA HIS A 187 0.94 29.41 -1.89
C HIS A 187 1.29 30.69 -2.64
N ILE A 188 0.48 31.72 -2.50
CA ILE A 188 0.65 32.95 -3.29
C ILE A 188 0.93 34.20 -2.44
N GLY A 189 1.15 34.05 -1.12
CA GLY A 189 1.38 35.18 -0.23
C GLY A 189 2.51 36.10 -0.70
N TRP A 190 3.65 35.54 -1.09
CA TRP A 190 4.80 36.30 -1.58
C TRP A 190 4.80 36.52 -3.09
N ALA A 191 3.74 36.17 -3.81
CA ALA A 191 3.69 36.19 -5.27
C ALA A 191 3.84 37.59 -5.88
N ASP A 192 3.25 38.61 -5.28
CA ASP A 192 3.34 40.00 -5.74
C ASP A 192 4.78 40.51 -5.72
N THR A 193 5.46 40.31 -4.61
CA THR A 193 6.89 40.65 -4.43
C THR A 193 7.78 39.84 -5.36
N LEU A 194 7.51 38.54 -5.56
CA LEU A 194 8.22 37.69 -6.52
C LEU A 194 8.10 38.26 -7.94
N ILE A 195 6.87 38.61 -8.37
CA ILE A 195 6.61 39.18 -9.70
C ILE A 195 7.35 40.51 -9.89
N HIS A 196 7.30 41.40 -8.90
CA HIS A 196 7.99 42.68 -8.94
C HIS A 196 9.53 42.55 -8.94
N ARG A 197 10.09 41.49 -8.32
CA ARG A 197 11.53 41.28 -8.20
C ARG A 197 12.13 40.57 -9.41
N TYR A 198 11.51 39.46 -9.84
CA TYR A 198 12.10 38.54 -10.80
C TYR A 198 11.53 38.66 -12.21
N HIS A 199 10.43 39.37 -12.39
CA HIS A 199 9.80 39.69 -13.69
C HIS A 199 9.51 38.46 -14.55
N PRO A 200 8.66 37.48 -14.11
CA PRO A 200 8.27 36.33 -14.92
C PRO A 200 7.64 36.80 -16.25
N LYS A 201 8.01 36.15 -17.37
CA LYS A 201 7.49 36.49 -18.69
C LYS A 201 6.03 36.10 -18.86
N HIS A 202 5.59 35.06 -18.18
CA HIS A 202 4.25 34.51 -18.23
C HIS A 202 3.75 34.22 -16.82
N ILE A 203 2.51 34.66 -16.54
CA ILE A 203 1.90 34.51 -15.21
C ILE A 203 0.58 33.78 -15.38
N TYR A 204 0.34 32.78 -14.54
CA TYR A 204 -0.86 31.96 -14.52
C TYR A 204 -1.42 31.89 -13.10
N THR A 205 -2.74 32.02 -12.96
CA THR A 205 -3.49 31.71 -11.73
C THR A 205 -4.95 31.50 -12.09
N PRO A 206 -5.73 30.66 -11.37
CA PRO A 206 -7.17 30.57 -11.61
C PRO A 206 -7.88 31.86 -11.20
N VAL A 207 -9.08 32.08 -11.73
CA VAL A 207 -9.94 33.19 -11.30
C VAL A 207 -10.48 32.88 -9.89
N TYR A 208 -10.42 33.87 -9.02
CA TYR A 208 -10.98 33.77 -7.67
C TYR A 208 -11.71 35.05 -7.26
N ASP A 209 -12.74 34.88 -6.43
CA ASP A 209 -13.47 35.94 -5.72
C ASP A 209 -14.15 35.27 -4.50
N ASP A 210 -14.09 35.88 -3.34
CA ASP A 210 -14.71 35.37 -2.10
C ASP A 210 -16.20 35.06 -2.27
N SER A 211 -16.89 35.72 -3.19
CA SER A 211 -18.32 35.49 -3.51
C SER A 211 -18.57 34.13 -4.18
N TYR A 212 -17.54 33.42 -4.63
CA TYR A 212 -17.69 32.08 -5.24
C TYR A 212 -18.01 31.01 -4.20
N SER A 213 -17.74 31.27 -2.95
CA SER A 213 -17.95 30.31 -1.90
C SER A 213 -19.42 30.09 -1.55
N VAL A 214 -19.78 28.82 -1.23
CA VAL A 214 -21.16 28.41 -0.92
C VAL A 214 -21.49 28.42 0.56
N SER A 215 -20.50 28.53 1.44
CA SER A 215 -20.69 28.35 2.86
C SER A 215 -21.10 29.64 3.53
N ASP A 216 -22.17 29.60 4.32
CA ASP A 216 -22.49 30.68 5.27
C ASP A 216 -21.40 30.82 6.36
N ASP A 217 -20.58 29.78 6.50
CA ASP A 217 -19.38 29.75 7.34
C ASP A 217 -18.14 30.25 6.58
N VAL A 218 -18.31 30.83 5.44
CA VAL A 218 -17.24 31.56 4.79
C VAL A 218 -16.98 32.84 5.53
N ASN A 219 -16.39 32.59 6.56
CA ASN A 219 -15.31 33.44 6.91
C ASN A 219 -14.35 33.41 5.76
N PRO A 220 -14.00 34.58 5.18
CA PRO A 220 -12.89 34.60 4.26
C PRO A 220 -11.74 33.92 5.01
N LEU A 221 -11.59 32.65 4.72
CA LEU A 221 -10.56 31.82 5.27
C LEU A 221 -9.27 32.52 4.93
N TRP A 222 -8.50 32.87 5.94
CA TRP A 222 -7.27 33.58 5.75
C TRP A 222 -7.51 34.97 5.13
N ASP A 223 -6.56 35.46 4.41
CA ASP A 223 -6.58 36.70 3.62
C ASP A 223 -6.67 36.42 2.12
N ASN A 224 -7.31 35.31 1.73
CA ASN A 224 -7.36 34.81 0.36
C ASN A 224 -7.63 35.90 -0.68
N GLN A 225 -8.62 36.74 -0.45
CA GLN A 225 -8.95 37.82 -1.39
C GLN A 225 -7.81 38.85 -1.49
N LYS A 226 -7.13 39.15 -0.38
CA LYS A 226 -6.03 40.11 -0.39
C LYS A 226 -4.85 39.59 -1.19
N VAL A 227 -4.33 38.42 -0.83
CA VAL A 227 -3.14 37.86 -1.54
C VAL A 227 -3.43 37.60 -3.00
N TYR A 228 -4.69 37.25 -3.34
CA TYR A 228 -5.11 37.10 -4.72
C TYR A 228 -5.16 38.43 -5.47
N ASP A 229 -5.75 39.48 -4.87
CA ASP A 229 -5.82 40.80 -5.45
C ASP A 229 -4.42 41.40 -5.64
N ASP A 230 -3.51 41.18 -4.70
CA ASP A 230 -2.12 41.64 -4.78
C ASP A 230 -1.37 40.93 -5.92
N LEU A 231 -1.53 39.60 -6.07
CA LEU A 231 -1.00 38.87 -7.22
C LEU A 231 -1.56 39.41 -8.53
N VAL A 232 -2.87 39.62 -8.64
CA VAL A 232 -3.53 40.14 -9.86
C VAL A 232 -3.05 41.56 -10.16
N ALA A 233 -2.87 42.41 -9.16
CA ALA A 233 -2.33 43.77 -9.32
C ALA A 233 -0.88 43.71 -9.83
N ALA A 234 -0.03 42.85 -9.24
CA ALA A 234 1.35 42.69 -9.70
C ALA A 234 1.43 42.14 -11.15
N ALA A 235 0.59 41.14 -11.47
CA ALA A 235 0.50 40.60 -12.85
C ALA A 235 0.03 41.66 -13.86
N THR A 236 -0.95 42.46 -13.49
CA THR A 236 -1.41 43.59 -14.33
C THR A 236 -0.31 44.64 -14.50
N TRP A 237 0.39 44.97 -13.46
CA TRP A 237 1.56 45.84 -13.55
C TRP A 237 2.63 45.23 -14.47
N ALA A 238 2.92 43.95 -14.36
CA ALA A 238 3.90 43.27 -15.21
C ALA A 238 3.54 43.33 -16.70
N GLN A 239 2.23 43.18 -17.03
CA GLN A 239 1.75 43.36 -18.41
C GLN A 239 2.07 44.74 -18.94
N GLY A 240 1.85 45.80 -18.14
CA GLY A 240 2.13 47.17 -18.52
C GLY A 240 3.62 47.55 -18.50
N ALA A 241 4.38 47.04 -17.55
CA ALA A 241 5.74 47.45 -17.30
C ALA A 241 6.77 46.82 -18.24
N TYR A 242 6.61 45.53 -18.56
CA TYR A 242 7.59 44.79 -19.38
C TYR A 242 6.95 43.80 -20.37
N GLY A 243 5.62 43.81 -20.50
CA GLY A 243 4.91 43.02 -21.51
C GLY A 243 4.71 41.55 -21.15
N ALA A 244 4.67 41.19 -19.86
CA ALA A 244 4.31 39.86 -19.42
C ALA A 244 2.93 39.43 -19.94
N THR A 245 2.71 38.15 -20.12
CA THR A 245 1.35 37.64 -20.34
C THR A 245 0.77 37.21 -18.99
N PHE A 246 -0.55 37.37 -18.84
CA PHE A 246 -1.28 36.94 -17.67
C PHE A 246 -2.53 36.16 -18.13
N ASP A 247 -2.66 34.91 -17.70
CA ASP A 247 -3.74 34.01 -18.07
C ASP A 247 -4.39 33.40 -16.80
N GLN A 248 -5.69 33.59 -16.69
CA GLN A 248 -6.54 33.11 -15.61
C GLN A 248 -7.53 32.01 -16.07
N HIS A 249 -7.46 31.61 -17.34
CA HIS A 249 -8.48 30.78 -17.99
C HIS A 249 -7.85 29.56 -18.68
N VAL A 250 -6.81 28.98 -18.09
CA VAL A 250 -6.15 27.78 -18.62
C VAL A 250 -7.13 26.62 -18.65
N LYS A 251 -7.23 25.98 -19.83
CA LYS A 251 -8.09 24.79 -20.04
C LYS A 251 -7.30 23.67 -20.68
N PRO A 252 -7.68 22.41 -20.44
CA PRO A 252 -7.04 21.28 -21.10
C PRO A 252 -6.98 21.45 -22.63
N GLY A 253 -5.76 21.37 -23.19
CA GLY A 253 -5.51 21.57 -24.62
C GLY A 253 -5.55 23.02 -25.10
N GLN A 254 -5.69 24.02 -24.19
CA GLN A 254 -5.77 25.43 -24.52
C GLN A 254 -4.93 26.26 -23.54
N GLY A 255 -3.69 26.54 -23.90
CA GLY A 255 -2.78 27.32 -23.06
C GLY A 255 -2.24 26.56 -21.83
N ASP A 256 -2.51 25.27 -21.75
CA ASP A 256 -2.14 24.39 -20.64
C ASP A 256 -0.70 23.86 -20.70
N ARG A 257 0.09 24.25 -21.72
CA ARG A 257 1.43 23.68 -21.96
C ARG A 257 2.49 24.74 -22.13
N ILE A 258 3.56 24.61 -21.38
CA ILE A 258 4.73 25.48 -21.43
C ILE A 258 5.94 24.59 -21.77
N GLN A 259 6.59 24.86 -22.89
CA GLN A 259 7.85 24.21 -23.24
C GLN A 259 9.00 25.06 -22.74
N MET A 260 9.83 24.53 -21.87
CA MET A 260 11.02 25.18 -21.32
C MET A 260 12.21 24.23 -21.49
N GLY A 261 13.07 24.49 -22.47
CA GLY A 261 14.11 23.54 -22.83
C GLY A 261 13.55 22.17 -23.20
N ASP A 262 14.08 21.13 -22.60
CA ASP A 262 13.59 19.75 -22.76
C ASP A 262 12.41 19.40 -21.82
N MET A 263 12.04 20.32 -20.94
CA MET A 263 10.93 20.12 -20.01
C MET A 263 9.62 20.64 -20.60
N LEU A 264 8.59 19.81 -20.55
CA LEU A 264 7.21 20.19 -20.80
C LEU A 264 6.48 20.31 -19.46
N VAL A 265 6.01 21.52 -19.15
CA VAL A 265 5.14 21.78 -18.01
C VAL A 265 3.71 21.84 -18.51
N GLN A 266 2.86 20.95 -18.05
CA GLN A 266 1.44 20.92 -18.34
C GLN A 266 0.66 21.37 -17.12
N ILE A 267 -0.05 22.49 -17.23
CA ILE A 267 -1.00 22.94 -16.19
C ILE A 267 -2.25 22.06 -16.27
N VAL A 268 -2.65 21.47 -15.15
CA VAL A 268 -3.81 20.58 -15.05
C VAL A 268 -4.83 21.18 -14.10
N PRO A 269 -5.89 21.80 -14.61
CA PRO A 269 -7.01 22.26 -13.77
C PRO A 269 -7.75 21.08 -13.16
N LEU A 270 -8.35 21.26 -11.98
CA LEU A 270 -9.07 20.19 -11.26
C LEU A 270 -10.43 19.84 -11.88
N SER A 271 -10.86 20.56 -12.91
CA SER A 271 -12.07 20.23 -13.67
C SER A 271 -11.92 20.59 -15.13
N PRO A 272 -12.73 20.00 -16.04
CA PRO A 272 -12.64 20.26 -17.48
C PRO A 272 -13.23 21.62 -17.91
N GLY A 273 -13.83 22.38 -17.01
CA GLY A 273 -14.50 23.65 -17.30
C GLY A 273 -14.37 24.68 -16.19
N GLU A 274 -14.83 25.91 -16.46
CA GLU A 274 -14.91 26.98 -15.45
C GLU A 274 -16.15 26.77 -14.54
N GLU A 275 -16.13 25.75 -13.71
CA GLU A 275 -17.28 25.40 -12.87
C GLU A 275 -17.54 26.43 -11.77
N TYR A 276 -16.52 27.20 -11.41
CA TYR A 276 -16.54 28.14 -10.29
C TYR A 276 -16.63 29.60 -10.69
N ALA A 277 -16.94 29.89 -11.95
CA ALA A 277 -17.10 31.24 -12.44
C ALA A 277 -18.37 31.99 -11.90
N HIS A 278 -19.09 31.35 -10.98
CA HIS A 278 -20.33 31.89 -10.43
C HIS A 278 -20.35 31.84 -8.91
N PRO A 279 -20.81 32.94 -8.25
CA PRO A 279 -20.96 33.02 -6.81
C PRO A 279 -21.77 31.83 -6.23
N GLY A 280 -21.36 31.35 -5.06
CA GLY A 280 -22.09 30.32 -4.36
C GLY A 280 -21.89 28.88 -4.90
N LYS A 281 -20.79 28.59 -5.56
CA LYS A 281 -20.50 27.25 -6.09
C LYS A 281 -19.26 26.58 -5.49
N LEU A 282 -18.37 27.34 -4.89
CA LEU A 282 -17.14 26.83 -4.35
C LEU A 282 -17.32 26.39 -2.89
N ALA A 283 -17.20 25.09 -2.64
CA ALA A 283 -17.27 24.55 -1.29
C ALA A 283 -15.95 24.70 -0.52
N ASN A 284 -14.83 24.69 -1.25
CA ASN A 284 -13.48 24.82 -0.70
C ASN A 284 -12.59 25.48 -1.78
N THR A 285 -11.76 26.44 -1.40
CA THR A 285 -10.87 27.18 -2.32
C THR A 285 -9.77 26.31 -2.93
N ASN A 286 -9.41 25.20 -2.31
CA ASN A 286 -8.50 24.20 -2.89
C ASN A 286 -9.04 23.59 -4.20
N LEU A 287 -10.35 23.59 -4.38
CA LEU A 287 -11.00 22.98 -5.55
C LEU A 287 -10.82 23.77 -6.87
N ILE A 288 -10.26 24.98 -6.83
CA ILE A 288 -9.89 25.73 -8.04
C ILE A 288 -8.42 25.63 -8.42
N SER A 289 -7.63 24.85 -7.70
CA SER A 289 -6.17 24.78 -7.90
C SER A 289 -5.78 24.48 -9.34
N TYR A 290 -4.75 25.17 -9.82
CA TYR A 290 -3.95 24.72 -10.95
C TYR A 290 -2.86 23.78 -10.42
N THR A 291 -2.84 22.58 -10.93
CA THR A 291 -1.75 21.63 -10.65
C THR A 291 -0.84 21.53 -11.88
N ALA A 292 0.34 20.90 -11.74
CA ALA A 292 1.25 20.83 -12.86
C ALA A 292 1.90 19.45 -13.04
N LYS A 293 1.86 18.92 -14.26
CA LYS A 293 2.67 17.77 -14.66
C LYS A 293 3.89 18.24 -15.43
N ILE A 294 5.07 17.86 -14.96
CA ILE A 294 6.35 18.18 -15.59
C ILE A 294 6.90 16.90 -16.21
N THR A 295 7.26 16.97 -17.48
CA THR A 295 7.79 15.81 -18.22
C THR A 295 9.07 16.18 -18.94
N ALA A 296 10.11 15.36 -18.77
CA ALA A 296 11.35 15.45 -19.52
C ALA A 296 11.99 14.04 -19.64
N HIS A 297 12.69 13.78 -20.74
CA HIS A 297 13.46 12.53 -20.99
C HIS A 297 12.67 11.23 -20.77
N GLY A 298 11.33 11.27 -20.91
CA GLY A 298 10.46 10.11 -20.73
C GLY A 298 9.98 9.88 -19.29
N HIS A 299 10.36 10.76 -18.36
CA HIS A 299 9.96 10.72 -16.95
C HIS A 299 9.12 11.92 -16.56
N SER A 300 8.38 11.82 -15.46
CA SER A 300 7.49 12.90 -15.05
C SER A 300 7.42 13.08 -13.53
N ALA A 301 7.27 14.37 -13.15
CA ALA A 301 6.87 14.77 -11.81
C ALA A 301 5.47 15.40 -11.84
N TYR A 302 4.73 15.26 -10.76
CA TYR A 302 3.43 15.90 -10.60
C TYR A 302 3.40 16.74 -9.32
N LEU A 303 3.01 17.99 -9.48
CA LEU A 303 2.86 18.99 -8.42
C LEU A 303 1.35 19.14 -8.16
N ALA A 304 0.89 18.58 -7.06
CA ALA A 304 -0.53 18.44 -6.80
C ALA A 304 -1.17 19.69 -6.16
N ALA A 305 -0.39 20.75 -5.87
CA ALA A 305 -0.90 21.88 -5.09
C ALA A 305 -1.65 21.40 -3.84
N ASP A 306 -2.83 21.95 -3.55
CA ASP A 306 -3.69 21.49 -2.47
C ASP A 306 -4.87 20.64 -2.94
N LEU A 307 -4.62 19.80 -3.93
CA LEU A 307 -5.58 18.81 -4.41
C LEU A 307 -6.06 17.92 -3.27
N GLU A 308 -7.37 17.88 -3.08
CA GLU A 308 -8.05 17.03 -2.09
C GLU A 308 -8.86 15.91 -2.74
N SER A 309 -9.14 14.86 -1.96
CA SER A 309 -9.94 13.72 -2.39
C SER A 309 -11.44 14.03 -2.53
N GLY A 310 -11.88 15.16 -1.98
CA GLY A 310 -13.27 15.63 -2.04
C GLY A 310 -13.80 15.78 -3.48
N GLU A 311 -15.10 15.57 -3.66
CA GLU A 311 -15.81 15.71 -4.95
C GLU A 311 -15.22 14.91 -6.13
N GLY A 312 -14.42 13.86 -5.85
CA GLY A 312 -13.79 13.02 -6.87
C GLY A 312 -12.70 13.73 -7.69
N LYS A 313 -12.15 14.84 -7.19
CA LYS A 313 -11.12 15.62 -7.91
C LYS A 313 -9.83 14.83 -8.10
N GLU A 314 -9.37 14.10 -7.07
CA GLU A 314 -8.20 13.24 -7.21
C GLU A 314 -8.37 12.17 -8.29
N ASP A 315 -9.54 11.51 -8.36
CA ASP A 315 -9.81 10.49 -9.38
C ASP A 315 -9.83 11.08 -10.79
N TYR A 316 -10.45 12.27 -10.96
CA TYR A 316 -10.44 12.99 -12.24
C TYR A 316 -9.01 13.31 -12.67
N VAL A 317 -8.24 13.94 -11.78
CA VAL A 317 -6.87 14.36 -12.07
C VAL A 317 -5.96 13.15 -12.32
N ALA A 318 -6.08 12.09 -11.52
CA ALA A 318 -5.33 10.86 -11.72
C ALA A 318 -5.57 10.27 -13.11
N GLY A 319 -6.82 10.30 -13.59
CA GLY A 319 -7.18 9.86 -14.95
C GLY A 319 -6.55 10.70 -16.05
N VAL A 320 -6.35 12.01 -15.82
CA VAL A 320 -5.71 12.92 -16.77
C VAL A 320 -4.18 12.81 -16.74
N VAL A 321 -3.60 12.74 -15.54
CA VAL A 321 -2.15 12.77 -15.31
C VAL A 321 -1.52 11.40 -15.61
N GLY A 322 -2.16 10.30 -15.18
CA GLY A 322 -1.60 8.96 -15.28
C GLY A 322 -0.34 8.79 -14.42
N HIS A 323 0.46 7.79 -14.74
CA HIS A 323 1.70 7.49 -14.00
C HIS A 323 2.67 8.68 -13.96
N VAL A 324 3.35 8.83 -12.80
CA VAL A 324 4.46 9.77 -12.59
C VAL A 324 5.55 9.12 -11.75
N ASP A 325 6.79 9.56 -11.92
CA ASP A 325 7.92 9.05 -11.13
C ASP A 325 8.05 9.77 -9.79
N TRP A 326 7.67 11.04 -9.73
CA TRP A 326 7.76 11.87 -8.54
C TRP A 326 6.45 12.63 -8.29
N LEU A 327 5.97 12.61 -7.06
CA LEU A 327 4.78 13.34 -6.61
C LEU A 327 5.16 14.35 -5.51
N LYS A 328 4.81 15.63 -5.70
CA LYS A 328 4.59 16.53 -4.57
C LYS A 328 3.19 16.24 -4.04
N ALA A 329 3.12 15.81 -2.79
CA ALA A 329 1.86 15.41 -2.15
C ALA A 329 0.83 16.56 -2.16
N GLY A 330 -0.44 16.23 -2.39
CA GLY A 330 -1.52 17.19 -2.31
C GLY A 330 -1.70 17.71 -0.89
N HIS A 331 -2.09 18.99 -0.76
CA HIS A 331 -2.42 19.69 0.47
C HIS A 331 -1.39 19.41 1.58
N HIS A 332 -0.13 19.68 1.26
CA HIS A 332 1.03 19.50 2.15
C HIS A 332 1.17 18.11 2.79
N GLY A 333 0.48 17.09 2.29
CA GLY A 333 0.44 15.75 2.86
C GLY A 333 -0.69 15.52 3.88
N LEU A 334 -1.66 16.44 3.97
CA LEU A 334 -2.84 16.28 4.85
C LEU A 334 -3.66 15.03 4.51
N TYR A 335 -4.34 14.50 5.52
CA TYR A 335 -5.17 13.28 5.41
C TYR A 335 -6.40 13.45 4.51
N THR A 336 -6.82 14.69 4.22
CA THR A 336 -7.89 15.01 3.26
C THR A 336 -7.51 14.71 1.83
N SER A 337 -6.24 14.44 1.59
CA SER A 337 -5.59 14.31 0.27
C SER A 337 -4.82 13.00 0.17
N ASN A 338 -4.31 12.72 -1.02
CA ASN A 338 -3.45 11.59 -1.30
C ASN A 338 -4.12 10.23 -1.05
N SER A 339 -5.38 10.10 -1.49
CA SER A 339 -6.14 8.85 -1.36
C SER A 339 -5.41 7.65 -1.99
N GLU A 340 -5.71 6.46 -1.49
CA GLU A 340 -5.11 5.23 -2.01
C GLU A 340 -5.39 5.04 -3.51
N SER A 341 -6.58 5.40 -4.00
CA SER A 341 -6.93 5.36 -5.42
C SER A 341 -6.02 6.26 -6.25
N PHE A 342 -5.82 7.50 -5.78
CA PHE A 342 -4.94 8.48 -6.41
C PHE A 342 -3.49 8.00 -6.47
N LEU A 343 -2.93 7.58 -5.34
CA LEU A 343 -1.57 7.07 -5.25
C LEU A 343 -1.35 5.80 -6.07
N ASN A 344 -2.34 4.90 -6.12
CA ASN A 344 -2.27 3.69 -6.94
C ASN A 344 -2.24 4.01 -8.44
N THR A 345 -3.02 5.01 -8.87
CA THR A 345 -3.07 5.42 -10.28
C THR A 345 -1.81 6.14 -10.71
N LEU A 346 -1.32 7.09 -9.90
CA LEU A 346 -0.06 7.79 -10.17
C LEU A 346 1.15 6.89 -10.01
N SER A 347 1.10 5.97 -9.05
CA SER A 347 2.18 5.01 -8.73
C SER A 347 3.58 5.63 -8.70
N PRO A 348 3.79 6.72 -7.94
CA PRO A 348 5.09 7.38 -7.88
C PRO A 348 6.12 6.48 -7.19
N SER A 349 7.39 6.63 -7.51
CA SER A 349 8.49 6.04 -6.74
C SER A 349 8.95 6.97 -5.62
N LEU A 350 8.79 8.27 -5.81
CA LEU A 350 9.23 9.32 -4.90
C LEU A 350 8.05 10.25 -4.58
N VAL A 351 7.88 10.56 -3.29
CA VAL A 351 6.88 11.52 -2.81
C VAL A 351 7.58 12.53 -1.89
N MET A 352 7.19 13.79 -1.99
CA MET A 352 7.57 14.82 -1.03
C MET A 352 6.33 15.55 -0.55
N ASP A 353 6.20 15.72 0.77
CA ASP A 353 5.26 16.66 1.37
C ASP A 353 5.96 17.95 1.81
N THR A 354 5.17 19.00 1.97
CA THR A 354 5.61 20.32 2.42
C THR A 354 4.90 20.74 3.71
N GLY A 355 4.38 19.76 4.45
CA GLY A 355 3.55 19.97 5.62
C GLY A 355 4.29 20.50 6.84
N PHE A 356 3.51 20.82 7.86
CA PHE A 356 4.01 21.11 9.20
C PHE A 356 4.43 19.84 9.94
N GLU A 357 5.13 19.99 11.06
CA GLU A 357 5.56 18.89 11.94
C GLU A 357 4.47 17.86 12.24
N PHE A 358 3.24 18.32 12.44
CA PHE A 358 2.09 17.51 12.79
C PHE A 358 1.35 16.94 11.57
N GLN A 359 1.70 17.38 10.36
CA GLN A 359 1.12 16.92 9.10
C GLN A 359 1.96 15.82 8.43
N THR A 360 3.00 15.35 9.09
CA THR A 360 3.82 14.27 8.55
C THR A 360 3.01 12.99 8.39
N PRO A 361 3.29 12.17 7.37
CA PRO A 361 2.57 10.92 7.13
C PRO A 361 2.45 10.00 8.34
N ASP A 362 3.43 10.01 9.24
CA ASP A 362 3.42 9.18 10.45
C ASP A 362 2.34 9.59 11.44
N ARG A 363 2.09 10.87 11.58
CA ARG A 363 1.05 11.39 12.48
C ARG A 363 -0.35 11.28 11.90
N LEU A 364 -0.45 11.31 10.58
CA LEU A 364 -1.73 11.25 9.87
C LEU A 364 -2.18 9.81 9.56
N GLY A 365 -1.54 8.80 10.14
CA GLY A 365 -1.90 7.40 9.93
C GLY A 365 -1.53 6.87 8.54
N LEU A 366 -0.57 7.49 7.86
CA LEU A 366 -0.03 7.04 6.59
C LEU A 366 1.29 6.24 6.67
N PRO A 367 1.70 5.64 7.81
CA PRO A 367 2.96 4.90 7.91
C PRO A 367 3.04 3.72 6.92
N ALA A 368 1.89 3.13 6.55
CA ALA A 368 1.81 2.08 5.54
C ALA A 368 2.22 2.57 4.14
N LEU A 369 2.13 3.85 3.86
CA LEU A 369 2.54 4.44 2.58
C LEU A 369 4.04 4.71 2.53
N ARG A 370 4.70 5.00 3.65
CA ARG A 370 6.17 5.16 3.70
C ARG A 370 6.91 3.90 3.23
N GLY A 371 6.47 2.73 3.61
CA GLY A 371 7.07 1.47 3.14
C GLY A 371 6.85 1.16 1.66
N ARG A 372 5.99 1.92 0.98
CA ARG A 372 5.63 1.74 -0.43
C ARG A 372 6.27 2.74 -1.36
N TYR A 373 6.50 3.96 -0.88
CA TYR A 373 7.09 5.07 -1.63
C TYR A 373 8.30 5.62 -0.86
N GLU A 374 9.27 6.13 -1.57
CA GLU A 374 10.30 6.95 -0.97
C GLU A 374 9.66 8.31 -0.63
N TRP A 375 9.48 8.59 0.65
CA TRP A 375 8.76 9.77 1.11
C TRP A 375 9.68 10.73 1.85
N PHE A 376 9.73 11.98 1.40
CA PHE A 376 10.48 13.07 2.03
C PHE A 376 9.52 14.04 2.71
N ASP A 377 9.85 14.42 3.92
CA ASP A 377 9.14 15.36 4.76
C ASP A 377 9.85 16.72 4.72
N GLY A 378 9.19 17.73 4.17
CA GLY A 378 9.74 19.07 4.01
C GLY A 378 10.07 19.75 5.34
N TYR A 379 9.28 19.52 6.39
CA TYR A 379 9.54 20.05 7.73
C TYR A 379 10.86 19.50 8.31
N SER A 380 11.05 18.21 8.25
CA SER A 380 12.29 17.56 8.70
C SER A 380 13.50 18.02 7.91
N MET A 381 13.38 18.14 6.59
CA MET A 381 14.43 18.64 5.72
C MET A 381 14.80 20.08 6.06
N ARG A 382 13.81 20.96 6.21
CA ARG A 382 14.02 22.36 6.63
C ARG A 382 14.82 22.46 7.92
N ASN A 383 14.40 21.70 8.91
CA ASN A 383 15.06 21.70 10.22
C ASN A 383 16.48 21.14 10.17
N ALA A 384 16.79 20.29 9.20
CA ALA A 384 18.13 19.82 8.90
C ALA A 384 18.99 20.84 8.13
N GLY A 385 18.42 21.97 7.75
CA GLY A 385 19.09 22.97 6.93
C GLY A 385 19.16 22.60 5.45
N ILE A 386 18.32 21.68 5.00
CA ILE A 386 18.19 21.28 3.59
C ILE A 386 17.13 22.16 2.94
N PRO A 387 17.53 23.06 2.02
CA PRO A 387 16.61 24.07 1.51
C PRO A 387 15.59 23.53 0.51
N ALA A 388 15.90 22.44 -0.20
CA ALA A 388 15.01 21.85 -1.21
C ALA A 388 15.37 20.39 -1.50
N LEU A 389 14.39 19.59 -1.90
CA LEU A 389 14.61 18.34 -2.61
C LEU A 389 14.75 18.63 -4.11
N VAL A 390 15.87 18.26 -4.69
CA VAL A 390 16.18 18.52 -6.11
C VAL A 390 16.17 17.21 -6.88
N GLY A 391 15.29 17.09 -7.85
CA GLY A 391 15.26 15.95 -8.78
C GLY A 391 15.76 16.35 -10.15
N THR A 392 16.72 15.61 -10.70
CA THR A 392 17.27 15.81 -12.04
C THR A 392 16.69 14.77 -12.99
N PHE A 393 16.08 15.22 -14.07
CA PHE A 393 15.51 14.35 -15.10
C PHE A 393 16.62 13.83 -16.02
N THR A 394 16.65 12.52 -16.19
CA THR A 394 17.57 11.83 -17.10
C THR A 394 16.82 10.73 -17.86
N PRO A 395 17.35 10.21 -18.97
CA PRO A 395 16.73 9.06 -19.65
C PRO A 395 16.64 7.78 -18.80
N GLY A 396 17.34 7.72 -17.67
CA GLY A 396 17.32 6.57 -16.74
C GLY A 396 16.39 6.75 -15.54
N GLY A 397 15.72 7.89 -15.43
CA GLY A 397 14.84 8.21 -14.30
C GLY A 397 15.08 9.62 -13.76
N ILE A 398 14.32 10.00 -12.75
CA ILE A 398 14.56 11.20 -11.97
C ILE A 398 15.60 10.85 -10.88
N THR A 399 16.81 11.36 -11.04
CA THR A 399 17.87 11.19 -10.04
C THR A 399 17.81 12.31 -9.03
N ARG A 400 17.87 11.98 -7.77
CA ARG A 400 18.13 12.94 -6.69
C ARG A 400 19.58 12.87 -6.27
N PRO A 401 20.16 13.94 -5.69
CA PRO A 401 21.42 13.83 -4.98
C PRO A 401 21.31 12.68 -3.98
N HIS A 402 22.32 11.81 -3.92
CA HIS A 402 22.40 10.89 -2.80
C HIS A 402 22.33 11.74 -1.55
N LEU A 403 21.27 11.58 -0.80
CA LEU A 403 21.25 12.03 0.56
C LEU A 403 22.31 11.16 1.23
N ASN A 404 23.54 11.67 1.31
CA ASN A 404 24.56 11.07 2.15
C ASN A 404 24.06 11.26 3.60
N VAL A 405 23.08 10.57 3.89
CA VAL A 405 22.99 9.61 4.78
C VAL A 405 23.18 9.97 6.21
N GLY A 406 22.47 10.77 6.71
CA GLY A 406 22.35 10.81 8.13
C GLY A 406 20.95 11.29 8.45
N MET A 407 20.23 10.54 9.25
CA MET A 407 19.15 11.12 10.02
C MET A 407 19.76 11.69 11.29
N GLY A 408 19.44 12.94 11.60
CA GLY A 408 19.90 13.60 12.82
C GLY A 408 18.72 14.13 13.61
N HIS A 409 18.93 14.32 14.91
CA HIS A 409 18.02 15.08 15.74
C HIS A 409 18.58 16.47 15.96
N THR A 410 17.76 17.49 15.84
CA THR A 410 18.04 18.75 16.48
C THR A 410 17.16 18.93 17.71
N PHE A 411 17.73 19.56 18.72
CA PHE A 411 17.04 19.97 19.92
C PHE A 411 16.72 21.46 19.88
N ALA A 412 16.37 21.99 18.72
CA ALA A 412 16.02 23.40 18.56
C ALA A 412 14.72 23.75 19.30
N SER A 413 13.91 22.77 19.62
CA SER A 413 12.76 22.89 20.52
C SER A 413 12.88 21.88 21.66
N THR A 414 11.96 21.94 22.65
CA THR A 414 11.88 20.96 23.73
C THR A 414 11.48 19.57 23.25
N THR A 415 11.13 19.43 21.97
CA THR A 415 10.80 18.17 21.31
C THR A 415 11.86 17.92 20.24
N PRO A 416 12.61 16.82 20.30
CA PRO A 416 13.59 16.49 19.28
C PRO A 416 12.88 16.02 18.01
N HIS A 417 13.39 16.44 16.85
CA HIS A 417 12.89 16.06 15.54
C HIS A 417 13.95 15.28 14.77
N THR A 418 13.51 14.36 13.93
CA THR A 418 14.39 13.58 13.06
C THR A 418 14.52 14.27 11.72
N TYR A 419 15.76 14.39 11.24
CA TYR A 419 16.07 15.04 9.98
C TYR A 419 16.89 14.15 9.07
N TRP A 420 16.76 14.40 7.75
CA TRP A 420 17.69 13.92 6.76
C TRP A 420 18.81 14.92 6.56
N PHE A 421 20.06 14.47 6.54
CA PHE A 421 21.21 15.31 6.25
C PHE A 421 21.53 15.31 4.77
N TYR A 422 21.93 16.48 4.34
CA TYR A 422 22.46 16.72 3.02
C TYR A 422 23.98 16.90 3.11
N ASP A 423 24.72 16.23 2.23
CA ASP A 423 26.11 16.51 1.96
C ASP A 423 27.10 16.29 3.12
N GLY A 424 27.36 15.06 3.51
CA GLY A 424 28.65 14.66 4.08
C GLY A 424 29.07 15.28 5.41
N LYS A 425 28.22 16.04 6.10
CA LYS A 425 28.46 16.51 7.47
C LYS A 425 27.42 15.89 8.42
N PRO A 426 27.61 14.64 8.81
CA PRO A 426 26.65 13.98 9.66
C PRO A 426 26.68 14.57 11.06
N ALA A 427 25.48 14.85 11.62
CA ALA A 427 25.34 15.08 13.05
C ALA A 427 25.40 13.76 13.84
N VAL A 428 25.51 12.60 13.16
CA VAL A 428 25.54 11.26 13.75
C VAL A 428 26.85 10.55 13.41
N THR A 429 27.28 9.67 14.30
CA THR A 429 28.43 8.79 14.08
C THR A 429 27.94 7.41 13.60
N ARG A 430 28.86 6.58 13.06
CA ARG A 430 28.56 5.18 12.74
C ARG A 430 27.87 4.45 13.91
N GLY A 431 26.91 3.61 13.59
CA GLY A 431 26.21 2.75 14.55
C GLY A 431 24.74 3.08 14.70
N TRP A 432 24.16 2.61 15.78
CA TRP A 432 22.76 2.77 16.07
C TRP A 432 22.40 4.17 16.52
N TRP A 433 21.26 4.64 16.02
CA TRP A 433 20.68 5.89 16.40
C TRP A 433 19.16 5.79 16.45
N LYS A 434 18.54 6.33 17.48
CA LYS A 434 17.09 6.24 17.67
C LYS A 434 16.43 7.54 17.22
N GLY A 435 15.62 7.45 16.18
CA GLY A 435 14.72 8.50 15.78
C GLY A 435 13.63 8.73 16.82
N PHE A 436 13.12 9.94 16.90
CA PHE A 436 12.10 10.27 17.91
C PHE A 436 10.73 9.68 17.54
N TYR A 437 10.37 9.76 16.26
CA TYR A 437 9.06 9.32 15.77
C TYR A 437 9.09 7.98 15.03
N ASP A 438 10.19 7.64 14.38
CA ASP A 438 10.28 6.59 13.39
C ASP A 438 11.12 5.37 13.79
N GLY A 439 11.75 5.37 14.95
CA GLY A 439 12.43 4.18 15.49
C GLY A 439 13.95 4.19 15.39
N TRP A 440 14.55 3.00 15.24
CA TRP A 440 15.99 2.85 15.19
C TRP A 440 16.52 2.87 13.76
N HIS A 441 17.66 3.55 13.58
CA HIS A 441 18.43 3.61 12.35
C HIS A 441 19.85 3.10 12.59
N TYR A 442 20.46 2.60 11.54
CA TYR A 442 21.88 2.18 11.62
C TYR A 442 22.69 2.88 10.52
N PHE A 443 23.78 3.50 10.94
CA PHE A 443 24.71 4.20 10.06
C PHE A 443 25.96 3.36 9.86
N ASP A 444 26.35 3.15 8.62
CA ASP A 444 27.51 2.34 8.25
C ASP A 444 28.85 3.07 8.45
N SER A 445 29.94 2.52 7.94
CA SER A 445 31.27 3.12 8.07
C SER A 445 31.45 4.41 7.28
N SER A 446 30.59 4.68 6.30
CA SER A 446 30.55 5.95 5.54
C SER A 446 29.61 6.97 6.17
N VAL A 447 29.07 6.64 7.34
CA VAL A 447 28.03 7.40 8.03
C VAL A 447 26.79 7.53 7.12
N SER A 448 26.50 6.44 6.40
CA SER A 448 25.33 6.28 5.57
C SER A 448 24.28 5.43 6.25
N ALA A 449 23.00 5.87 6.31
CA ALA A 449 21.92 5.03 6.82
C ALA A 449 21.78 3.81 5.91
N VAL A 450 21.73 2.65 6.50
CA VAL A 450 21.45 1.43 5.73
C VAL A 450 19.97 1.43 5.36
N GLU A 451 19.71 1.29 4.08
CA GLU A 451 18.34 1.20 3.52
C GLU A 451 18.17 -0.13 2.80
N ASN A 452 16.98 -0.74 2.89
CA ASN A 452 16.65 -2.03 2.25
C ASN A 452 17.76 -3.07 2.44
N GLY A 453 18.27 -3.22 3.65
CA GLY A 453 19.42 -4.03 3.88
C GLY A 453 19.56 -4.60 5.28
N TRP A 454 20.37 -5.66 5.37
CA TRP A 454 20.71 -6.32 6.62
C TRP A 454 21.91 -5.65 7.30
N VAL A 455 21.77 -5.43 8.59
CA VAL A 455 22.83 -4.97 9.47
C VAL A 455 23.17 -6.08 10.47
N GLN A 456 24.45 -6.36 10.63
CA GLN A 456 24.92 -7.25 11.69
C GLN A 456 25.60 -6.43 12.79
N ASP A 457 25.02 -6.49 13.99
CA ASP A 457 25.61 -5.84 15.16
C ASP A 457 25.34 -6.65 16.44
N GLY A 458 26.28 -6.63 17.38
CA GLY A 458 26.12 -7.35 18.65
C GLY A 458 25.86 -8.87 18.54
N GLY A 459 26.13 -9.47 17.38
CA GLY A 459 25.85 -10.90 17.11
C GLY A 459 24.47 -11.18 16.55
N TYR A 460 23.66 -10.15 16.33
CA TYR A 460 22.32 -10.23 15.75
C TYR A 460 22.28 -9.60 14.37
N TRP A 461 21.27 -10.00 13.56
CA TRP A 461 20.95 -9.39 12.29
C TRP A 461 19.67 -8.56 12.44
N TYR A 462 19.66 -7.40 11.81
CA TYR A 462 18.58 -6.43 11.81
C TYR A 462 18.25 -6.05 10.37
N TRP A 463 16.99 -5.84 10.04
CA TRP A 463 16.60 -5.34 8.76
C TRP A 463 16.27 -3.85 8.82
N MET A 464 16.91 -3.08 7.96
CA MET A 464 16.58 -1.68 7.74
C MET A 464 15.68 -1.59 6.51
N ASN A 465 14.50 -0.99 6.65
CA ASN A 465 13.56 -0.83 5.55
C ASN A 465 13.99 0.27 4.56
N ALA A 466 13.13 0.59 3.55
CA ALA A 466 13.41 1.60 2.55
C ALA A 466 13.57 3.02 3.12
N SER A 467 13.00 3.27 4.29
CA SER A 467 13.16 4.54 5.02
C SER A 467 14.29 4.48 6.05
N SER A 468 15.19 3.52 5.94
CA SER A 468 16.29 3.24 6.88
C SER A 468 15.84 2.93 8.33
N VAL A 469 14.58 2.69 8.58
CA VAL A 469 14.05 2.35 9.90
C VAL A 469 14.21 0.86 10.16
N MET A 470 14.64 0.49 11.36
CA MET A 470 14.74 -0.90 11.79
C MET A 470 13.36 -1.55 11.85
N ALA A 471 13.19 -2.61 11.12
CA ALA A 471 11.97 -3.41 11.16
C ALA A 471 11.86 -4.17 12.49
N THR A 472 10.66 -4.22 13.07
CA THR A 472 10.36 -4.96 14.28
C THR A 472 9.05 -5.72 14.15
N SER A 473 8.94 -6.88 14.80
CA SER A 473 7.72 -7.72 14.85
C SER A 473 7.06 -7.92 13.47
N THR A 474 7.87 -8.13 12.43
CA THR A 474 7.38 -8.21 11.06
C THR A 474 8.13 -9.23 10.21
N TRP A 475 7.48 -9.64 9.11
CA TRP A 475 8.12 -10.42 8.07
C TRP A 475 8.85 -9.53 7.09
N VAL A 476 10.08 -9.90 6.78
CA VAL A 476 10.94 -9.25 5.80
C VAL A 476 11.07 -10.14 4.58
N HIS A 477 10.84 -9.60 3.40
CA HIS A 477 11.08 -10.28 2.13
C HIS A 477 12.35 -9.73 1.51
N ASP A 478 13.37 -10.59 1.40
CA ASP A 478 14.63 -10.23 0.78
C ASP A 478 15.02 -11.29 -0.28
N GLY A 479 15.16 -10.84 -1.51
CA GLY A 479 15.35 -11.70 -2.67
C GLY A 479 14.17 -12.64 -2.89
N ASP A 480 14.39 -13.94 -2.75
CA ASP A 480 13.37 -15.00 -2.87
C ASP A 480 13.00 -15.62 -1.51
N LYS A 481 13.42 -15.01 -0.40
CA LYS A 481 13.28 -15.55 0.94
C LYS A 481 12.51 -14.64 1.87
N TRP A 482 11.83 -15.25 2.84
CA TRP A 482 11.19 -14.59 3.95
C TRP A 482 11.98 -14.77 5.23
N TYR A 483 12.05 -13.73 6.03
CA TYR A 483 12.72 -13.67 7.33
C TYR A 483 11.79 -13.05 8.35
N TRP A 484 11.90 -13.44 9.59
CA TRP A 484 11.18 -12.81 10.69
C TRP A 484 12.13 -12.01 11.57
N VAL A 485 11.77 -10.77 11.86
CA VAL A 485 12.41 -9.95 12.89
C VAL A 485 11.48 -9.80 14.08
N ASP A 486 12.01 -9.98 15.30
CA ASP A 486 11.25 -9.91 16.54
C ASP A 486 10.99 -8.45 16.99
N ASP A 487 10.42 -8.28 18.18
CA ASP A 487 10.11 -6.97 18.77
C ASP A 487 11.35 -6.13 19.11
N ALA A 488 12.50 -6.78 19.27
CA ALA A 488 13.80 -6.11 19.41
C ALA A 488 14.49 -5.82 18.07
N GLY A 489 13.88 -6.23 16.95
CA GLY A 489 14.44 -6.12 15.59
C GLY A 489 15.42 -7.24 15.24
N HIS A 490 15.64 -8.24 16.12
CA HIS A 490 16.54 -9.35 15.85
C HIS A 490 15.95 -10.31 14.83
N MET A 491 16.72 -10.67 13.81
CA MET A 491 16.36 -11.73 12.89
C MET A 491 16.29 -13.07 13.63
N ALA A 492 15.12 -13.66 13.67
CA ALA A 492 14.93 -14.99 14.24
C ALA A 492 15.56 -16.05 13.34
N SER A 493 16.21 -17.04 13.92
CA SER A 493 16.90 -18.09 13.18
C SER A 493 17.04 -19.38 13.98
N GLY A 494 17.31 -20.48 13.28
CA GLY A 494 17.73 -21.72 13.90
C GLY A 494 16.65 -22.46 14.68
N GLY A 495 15.53 -22.84 14.05
CA GLY A 495 14.56 -23.73 14.66
C GLY A 495 13.10 -23.29 14.60
N TRP A 496 12.32 -23.79 15.55
CA TRP A 496 10.90 -23.53 15.64
C TRP A 496 10.60 -22.19 16.31
N HIS A 497 9.81 -21.37 15.65
CA HIS A 497 9.34 -20.09 16.16
C HIS A 497 7.81 -20.03 16.09
N ARG A 498 7.18 -19.51 17.14
CA ARG A 498 5.73 -19.27 17.16
C ARG A 498 5.45 -17.80 16.92
N ILE A 499 4.94 -17.50 15.74
CA ILE A 499 4.70 -16.13 15.26
C ILE A 499 3.21 -15.98 15.03
N SER A 500 2.59 -14.98 15.64
CA SER A 500 1.14 -14.71 15.55
C SER A 500 0.26 -15.96 15.72
N GLY A 501 0.66 -16.85 16.65
CA GLY A 501 -0.07 -18.07 16.97
C GLY A 501 0.25 -19.29 16.11
N SER A 502 0.93 -19.14 14.99
CA SER A 502 1.33 -20.22 14.08
C SER A 502 2.79 -20.62 14.27
N TRP A 503 3.13 -21.88 13.95
CA TRP A 503 4.49 -22.37 14.01
C TRP A 503 5.17 -22.27 12.65
N TYR A 504 6.42 -21.77 12.68
CA TYR A 504 7.31 -21.62 11.54
C TYR A 504 8.67 -22.27 11.88
N TRP A 505 9.37 -22.70 10.85
CA TRP A 505 10.78 -23.08 10.98
C TRP A 505 11.63 -22.05 10.25
N LEU A 506 12.55 -21.44 11.00
CA LEU A 506 13.54 -20.55 10.44
C LEU A 506 14.88 -21.26 10.41
N ASN A 507 15.51 -21.30 9.26
CA ASN A 507 16.79 -21.96 9.07
C ASN A 507 17.91 -21.27 9.86
N GLY A 508 19.09 -21.86 9.94
CA GLY A 508 20.22 -21.26 10.65
C GLY A 508 20.65 -19.89 10.09
N ASN A 509 20.32 -19.59 8.84
CA ASN A 509 20.53 -18.28 8.20
C ASN A 509 19.31 -17.36 8.30
N GLY A 510 18.29 -17.71 9.06
CA GLY A 510 17.06 -16.94 9.25
C GLY A 510 15.97 -17.16 8.20
N ALA A 511 16.29 -17.78 7.06
CA ALA A 511 15.30 -17.95 5.98
C ALA A 511 14.19 -18.92 6.41
N MET A 512 12.93 -18.53 6.16
CA MET A 512 11.74 -19.32 6.40
C MET A 512 11.73 -20.58 5.54
N ALA A 513 11.51 -21.72 6.16
CA ALA A 513 11.39 -23.01 5.49
C ALA A 513 9.99 -23.22 4.91
N THR A 514 9.92 -23.85 3.75
CA THR A 514 8.70 -24.34 3.11
C THR A 514 8.89 -25.79 2.66
N GLY A 515 7.79 -26.52 2.49
CA GLY A 515 7.85 -27.93 2.09
C GLY A 515 8.23 -28.86 3.26
N TRP A 516 8.81 -30.02 2.94
CA TRP A 516 9.16 -31.02 3.93
C TRP A 516 10.39 -30.62 4.74
N LEU A 517 10.27 -30.75 6.06
CA LEU A 517 11.30 -30.46 7.04
C LEU A 517 11.56 -31.67 7.92
N LEU A 518 12.83 -32.06 8.08
CA LEU A 518 13.24 -33.07 9.02
C LEU A 518 13.89 -32.44 10.26
N ASP A 519 13.24 -32.57 11.41
CA ASP A 519 13.81 -32.15 12.69
C ASP A 519 13.84 -33.32 13.69
N ARG A 520 15.02 -33.59 14.25
CA ARG A 520 15.24 -34.64 15.28
C ARG A 520 14.59 -35.98 14.95
N GLY A 521 14.71 -36.40 13.68
CA GLY A 521 14.18 -37.66 13.20
C GLY A 521 12.66 -37.69 12.94
N SER A 522 11.98 -36.55 13.04
CA SER A 522 10.57 -36.41 12.71
C SER A 522 10.38 -35.49 11.50
N TRP A 523 9.49 -35.88 10.60
CA TRP A 523 9.14 -35.06 9.44
C TRP A 523 7.97 -34.14 9.76
N TYR A 524 8.03 -32.94 9.22
CA TYR A 524 7.00 -31.89 9.27
C TYR A 524 6.80 -31.34 7.87
N TYR A 525 5.67 -30.73 7.62
CA TYR A 525 5.40 -30.05 6.36
C TYR A 525 5.07 -28.59 6.60
N MET A 526 5.85 -27.73 5.98
CA MET A 526 5.67 -26.28 6.00
C MET A 526 4.95 -25.87 4.72
N GLY A 527 3.84 -25.15 4.84
CA GLY A 527 3.12 -24.63 3.68
C GLY A 527 3.95 -23.65 2.85
N SER A 528 3.44 -23.25 1.71
CA SER A 528 4.05 -22.17 0.92
C SER A 528 4.07 -20.85 1.68
N ASP A 529 3.18 -20.67 2.64
CA ASP A 529 3.08 -19.58 3.60
C ASP A 529 4.05 -19.75 4.80
N GLY A 530 4.86 -20.78 4.81
CA GLY A 530 5.78 -21.12 5.90
C GLY A 530 5.13 -21.70 7.15
N VAL A 531 3.80 -21.75 7.23
CA VAL A 531 3.09 -22.27 8.41
C VAL A 531 3.19 -23.78 8.48
N MET A 532 3.57 -24.31 9.66
CA MET A 532 3.52 -25.75 9.92
C MET A 532 2.11 -26.28 9.73
N LYS A 533 1.95 -27.22 8.82
CA LYS A 533 0.68 -27.86 8.54
C LYS A 533 0.40 -28.99 9.52
N THR A 534 -0.88 -29.26 9.75
CA THR A 534 -1.39 -30.37 10.57
C THR A 534 -2.56 -31.01 9.86
N GLY A 535 -2.91 -32.24 10.22
CA GLY A 535 -3.97 -32.98 9.54
C GLY A 535 -3.51 -33.55 8.20
N TRP A 536 -4.43 -33.71 7.27
CA TRP A 536 -4.13 -34.21 5.93
C TRP A 536 -3.45 -33.16 5.05
N VAL A 537 -2.35 -33.55 4.44
CA VAL A 537 -1.60 -32.72 3.48
C VAL A 537 -1.36 -33.54 2.21
N ASN A 538 -1.60 -32.95 1.08
CA ASN A 538 -1.19 -33.46 -0.23
C ASN A 538 -0.02 -32.62 -0.75
N ASP A 539 1.13 -33.22 -0.98
CA ASP A 539 2.33 -32.54 -1.46
C ASP A 539 2.51 -32.61 -3.00
N GLY A 540 1.46 -33.07 -3.71
CA GLY A 540 1.49 -33.33 -5.15
C GLY A 540 1.95 -34.74 -5.50
N THR A 541 2.58 -35.47 -4.58
CA THR A 541 2.97 -36.90 -4.76
C THR A 541 2.02 -37.87 -4.08
N GLY A 542 1.29 -37.41 -3.08
CA GLY A 542 0.33 -38.20 -2.33
C GLY A 542 -0.12 -37.54 -1.03
N TRP A 543 -0.98 -38.24 -0.31
CA TRP A 543 -1.50 -37.79 0.96
C TRP A 543 -0.65 -38.25 2.13
N PHE A 544 -0.45 -37.33 3.10
CA PHE A 544 0.29 -37.57 4.33
C PHE A 544 -0.54 -37.07 5.52
N TRP A 545 -0.41 -37.73 6.65
CA TRP A 545 -1.06 -37.31 7.89
C TRP A 545 -0.06 -36.68 8.84
N LEU A 546 -0.31 -35.42 9.20
CA LEU A 546 0.47 -34.68 10.19
C LEU A 546 -0.34 -34.60 11.48
N ASN A 547 0.22 -35.03 12.57
CA ASN A 547 -0.44 -35.09 13.86
C ASN A 547 -0.93 -33.70 14.30
N PRO A 548 -2.24 -33.51 14.57
CA PRO A 548 -2.80 -32.20 14.87
C PRO A 548 -2.23 -31.51 16.11
N SER A 549 -1.70 -32.28 17.07
CA SER A 549 -1.20 -31.72 18.31
C SER A 549 0.25 -31.22 18.22
N ASN A 550 1.05 -31.73 17.28
CA ASN A 550 2.49 -31.46 17.24
C ASN A 550 3.08 -31.32 15.81
N GLY A 551 2.29 -31.49 14.77
CA GLY A 551 2.70 -31.34 13.37
C GLY A 551 3.58 -32.50 12.83
N ARG A 552 3.90 -33.50 13.60
CA ARG A 552 4.76 -34.63 13.17
C ARG A 552 4.03 -35.49 12.15
N MET A 553 4.73 -35.89 11.11
CA MET A 553 4.21 -36.85 10.15
C MET A 553 4.10 -38.23 10.78
N ASP A 554 2.94 -38.83 10.71
CA ASP A 554 2.73 -40.23 11.02
C ASP A 554 3.21 -41.11 9.87
N ALA A 555 3.81 -42.23 10.21
CA ALA A 555 4.29 -43.22 9.25
C ALA A 555 4.11 -44.65 9.76
N GLY A 556 4.05 -45.59 8.83
CA GLY A 556 4.05 -47.00 9.10
C GLY A 556 2.85 -47.50 9.90
N GLY A 557 1.86 -48.09 9.22
CA GLY A 557 0.76 -48.80 9.86
C GLY A 557 -0.61 -48.14 9.79
N TRP A 558 -1.55 -48.77 10.44
CA TRP A 558 -2.95 -48.35 10.46
C TRP A 558 -3.19 -47.15 11.36
N ARG A 559 -4.04 -46.22 10.87
CA ARG A 559 -4.55 -45.06 11.62
C ARG A 559 -6.04 -44.94 11.51
N ASN A 560 -6.71 -44.75 12.64
CA ASN A 560 -8.12 -44.38 12.67
C ASN A 560 -8.23 -42.87 12.85
N LEU A 561 -8.68 -42.19 11.79
CA LEU A 561 -8.78 -40.72 11.72
C LEU A 561 -10.21 -40.32 11.33
N GLY A 562 -11.22 -40.96 11.93
CA GLY A 562 -12.62 -40.91 11.53
C GLY A 562 -12.98 -42.03 10.54
N SER A 563 -12.03 -42.45 9.74
CA SER A 563 -12.00 -43.69 8.94
C SER A 563 -10.63 -44.34 9.11
N TRP A 564 -10.51 -45.60 8.65
CA TRP A 564 -9.24 -46.31 8.68
C TRP A 564 -8.38 -45.95 7.44
N TYR A 565 -7.11 -45.72 7.69
CA TYR A 565 -6.09 -45.45 6.67
C TYR A 565 -4.85 -46.30 6.96
N TYR A 566 -4.11 -46.64 5.94
CA TYR A 566 -2.81 -47.26 6.10
C TYR A 566 -1.72 -46.31 5.58
N LEU A 567 -0.82 -45.94 6.44
CA LEU A 567 0.34 -45.11 6.12
C LEU A 567 1.53 -46.02 5.85
N ALA A 568 2.18 -45.82 4.71
CA ALA A 568 3.40 -46.52 4.36
C ALA A 568 4.58 -46.07 5.25
N GLY A 569 5.71 -46.78 5.22
CA GLY A 569 6.90 -46.46 6.03
C GLY A 569 7.48 -45.07 5.74
N ASN A 570 7.20 -44.48 4.57
CA ASN A 570 7.58 -43.13 4.21
C ASN A 570 6.50 -42.09 4.56
N GLY A 571 5.44 -42.46 5.26
CA GLY A 571 4.33 -41.60 5.68
C GLY A 571 3.22 -41.42 4.66
N ARG A 572 3.38 -41.83 3.40
CA ARG A 572 2.38 -41.69 2.35
C ARG A 572 1.18 -42.59 2.65
N ALA A 573 -0.02 -42.07 2.55
CA ALA A 573 -1.23 -42.83 2.59
C ALA A 573 -1.35 -43.74 1.37
N VAL A 574 -1.63 -45.02 1.60
CA VAL A 574 -1.74 -46.01 0.54
C VAL A 574 -3.10 -45.89 -0.12
N GLU A 575 -3.12 -45.96 -1.42
CA GLU A 575 -4.33 -45.96 -2.26
C GLU A 575 -4.37 -47.22 -3.14
N GLY A 576 -5.58 -47.67 -3.46
CA GLY A 576 -5.80 -48.87 -4.25
C GLY A 576 -5.61 -50.14 -3.42
N TRP A 577 -5.28 -51.24 -4.10
CA TRP A 577 -5.01 -52.55 -3.45
C TRP A 577 -3.67 -52.61 -2.76
N ALA A 578 -3.70 -53.06 -1.50
CA ALA A 578 -2.46 -53.28 -0.70
C ALA A 578 -2.52 -54.54 0.08
N GLN A 579 -1.41 -55.33 0.08
CA GLN A 579 -1.28 -56.51 0.93
C GLN A 579 -0.58 -56.07 2.22
N ILE A 580 -1.29 -56.19 3.33
CA ILE A 580 -0.83 -55.76 4.65
C ILE A 580 -0.94 -56.95 5.61
N SER A 581 0.17 -57.40 6.21
CA SER A 581 0.22 -58.52 7.10
C SER A 581 -0.45 -59.80 6.53
N GLY A 582 -0.30 -60.06 5.23
CA GLY A 582 -0.80 -61.22 4.54
C GLY A 582 -2.25 -61.14 4.03
N SER A 583 -3.02 -60.11 4.39
CA SER A 583 -4.36 -59.84 3.90
C SER A 583 -4.38 -58.71 2.88
N TRP A 584 -5.26 -58.78 1.90
CA TRP A 584 -5.47 -57.71 0.94
C TRP A 584 -6.54 -56.75 1.45
N TYR A 585 -6.29 -55.46 1.24
CA TYR A 585 -7.18 -54.37 1.55
C TYR A 585 -7.30 -53.45 0.35
N TYR A 586 -8.39 -52.74 0.26
CA TYR A 586 -8.59 -51.74 -0.77
C TYR A 586 -8.78 -50.37 -0.14
N MET A 587 -7.92 -49.43 -0.51
CA MET A 587 -8.01 -48.05 -0.10
C MET A 587 -8.59 -47.22 -1.24
N GLN A 588 -9.65 -46.49 -1.00
CA GLN A 588 -10.32 -45.67 -2.00
C GLN A 588 -9.35 -44.69 -2.67
N PRO A 589 -9.14 -44.79 -3.98
CA PRO A 589 -8.31 -43.82 -4.69
C PRO A 589 -8.81 -42.38 -4.48
N GLY A 590 -7.87 -41.43 -4.29
CA GLY A 590 -8.13 -40.00 -4.05
C GLY A 590 -8.42 -39.67 -2.58
N SER A 591 -9.01 -40.55 -1.79
CA SER A 591 -9.26 -40.35 -0.36
C SER A 591 -8.40 -41.20 0.57
N ALA A 592 -7.77 -42.25 0.06
CA ALA A 592 -6.99 -43.25 0.78
C ALA A 592 -7.77 -43.95 1.95
N GLN A 593 -9.07 -43.80 2.02
CA GLN A 593 -9.92 -44.44 3.06
C GLN A 593 -10.03 -45.95 2.80
N MET A 594 -9.86 -46.74 3.88
CA MET A 594 -10.07 -48.19 3.81
C MET A 594 -11.56 -48.48 3.48
N CYS A 595 -11.79 -49.25 2.44
CA CYS A 595 -13.11 -49.69 2.03
C CYS A 595 -13.53 -50.93 2.82
N THR A 596 -14.82 -51.10 2.97
CA THR A 596 -15.48 -52.32 3.52
C THR A 596 -16.69 -52.63 2.67
N GLY A 597 -17.20 -53.90 2.75
CA GLY A 597 -18.36 -54.28 1.92
C GLY A 597 -17.99 -54.51 0.47
N TRP A 598 -18.98 -54.43 -0.42
CA TRP A 598 -18.79 -54.60 -1.84
C TRP A 598 -18.15 -53.40 -2.49
N ILE A 599 -17.11 -53.65 -3.27
CA ILE A 599 -16.42 -52.62 -4.08
C ILE A 599 -16.29 -53.10 -5.52
N ASN A 600 -16.26 -52.17 -6.46
CA ASN A 600 -15.85 -52.41 -7.83
C ASN A 600 -14.62 -51.56 -8.13
N ASP A 601 -13.50 -52.20 -8.48
CA ASP A 601 -12.23 -51.52 -8.76
C ASP A 601 -12.03 -51.21 -10.26
N GLY A 602 -13.06 -51.38 -11.06
CA GLY A 602 -13.03 -51.22 -12.53
C GLY A 602 -12.68 -52.52 -13.25
N THR A 603 -12.13 -53.52 -12.56
CA THR A 603 -11.85 -54.86 -13.12
C THR A 603 -12.85 -55.90 -12.72
N GLY A 604 -13.57 -55.69 -11.61
CA GLY A 604 -14.59 -56.61 -11.11
C GLY A 604 -15.07 -56.23 -9.71
N TRP A 605 -16.01 -57.02 -9.20
CA TRP A 605 -16.56 -56.88 -7.85
C TRP A 605 -15.75 -57.69 -6.84
N PHE A 606 -15.53 -57.13 -5.69
CA PHE A 606 -14.85 -57.73 -4.53
C PHE A 606 -15.65 -57.46 -3.28
N LEU A 607 -15.56 -58.37 -2.31
CA LEU A 607 -16.17 -58.16 -0.99
C LEU A 607 -15.11 -58.07 0.08
N LEU A 608 -15.15 -56.95 0.80
CA LEU A 608 -14.25 -56.67 1.92
C LEU A 608 -15.01 -56.90 3.24
N ALA A 609 -14.36 -57.55 4.19
CA ALA A 609 -14.91 -57.75 5.52
C ALA A 609 -15.10 -56.40 6.26
N PRO A 610 -15.83 -56.33 7.38
CA PRO A 610 -15.89 -55.16 8.24
C PRO A 610 -14.53 -54.71 8.75
N SER A 611 -13.54 -55.62 8.81
CA SER A 611 -12.14 -55.29 9.09
C SER A 611 -11.39 -54.73 7.90
N GLY A 612 -12.00 -54.58 6.74
CA GLY A 612 -11.37 -54.16 5.47
C GLY A 612 -10.66 -55.31 4.72
N ALA A 613 -10.46 -56.46 5.32
CA ALA A 613 -9.76 -57.55 4.66
C ALA A 613 -10.60 -58.17 3.52
N MET A 614 -9.98 -58.37 2.36
CA MET A 614 -10.59 -58.99 1.18
C MET A 614 -10.99 -60.43 1.51
N ARG A 615 -12.22 -60.77 1.15
CA ARG A 615 -12.75 -62.14 1.29
C ARG A 615 -12.47 -62.95 0.02
N THR A 616 -12.37 -64.28 0.23
CA THR A 616 -12.26 -65.27 -0.82
C THR A 616 -13.09 -66.49 -0.49
N GLY A 617 -13.40 -67.33 -1.48
CA GLY A 617 -14.25 -68.50 -1.28
C GLY A 617 -15.75 -68.21 -1.24
N TRP A 618 -16.52 -69.14 -0.69
CA TRP A 618 -17.94 -68.95 -0.50
C TRP A 618 -18.23 -67.92 0.59
N VAL A 619 -19.05 -66.93 0.29
CA VAL A 619 -19.45 -65.90 1.26
C VAL A 619 -20.96 -65.72 1.23
N ASN A 620 -21.58 -65.72 2.41
CA ASN A 620 -22.97 -65.33 2.56
C ASN A 620 -23.07 -63.85 2.92
N ASP A 621 -23.85 -63.12 2.19
CA ASP A 621 -24.14 -61.72 2.41
C ASP A 621 -25.66 -61.45 2.27
N GLY A 622 -26.33 -61.17 3.40
CA GLY A 622 -27.73 -60.93 3.49
C GLY A 622 -28.60 -62.07 2.90
N ASP A 623 -28.39 -63.33 3.37
CA ASP A 623 -29.07 -64.56 2.93
C ASP A 623 -28.76 -64.97 1.50
N THR A 624 -27.80 -64.34 0.84
CA THR A 624 -27.37 -64.65 -0.53
C THR A 624 -25.93 -65.13 -0.55
N TRP A 625 -25.68 -66.22 -1.28
CA TRP A 625 -24.34 -66.77 -1.42
C TRP A 625 -23.67 -66.24 -2.70
N TYR A 626 -22.41 -65.92 -2.55
CA TYR A 626 -21.50 -65.50 -3.62
C TYR A 626 -20.18 -66.33 -3.56
N TRP A 627 -19.56 -66.46 -4.70
CA TRP A 627 -18.24 -67.06 -4.78
C TRP A 627 -17.21 -65.99 -5.13
N LEU A 628 -16.17 -65.88 -4.29
CA LEU A 628 -15.02 -65.02 -4.53
C LEU A 628 -13.83 -65.90 -4.86
N ALA A 629 -13.24 -65.67 -6.02
CA ALA A 629 -12.08 -66.42 -6.46
C ALA A 629 -10.86 -66.21 -5.51
N GLY A 630 -9.78 -66.98 -5.70
CA GLY A 630 -8.58 -66.83 -4.86
C GLY A 630 -7.91 -65.46 -4.93
N ASN A 631 -8.16 -64.67 -5.99
CA ASN A 631 -7.74 -63.27 -6.16
C ASN A 631 -8.80 -62.29 -5.63
N GLY A 632 -9.86 -62.75 -4.97
CA GLY A 632 -10.95 -61.96 -4.40
C GLY A 632 -12.06 -61.56 -5.36
N ARG A 633 -11.92 -61.75 -6.67
CA ARG A 633 -12.90 -61.31 -7.66
C ARG A 633 -14.14 -62.17 -7.59
N MET A 634 -15.31 -61.53 -7.60
CA MET A 634 -16.61 -62.23 -7.64
C MET A 634 -16.76 -63.04 -8.93
N GLY A 635 -17.07 -64.31 -8.73
CA GLY A 635 -17.35 -65.23 -9.84
C GLY A 635 -18.75 -65.03 -10.40
N THR A 636 -18.90 -65.32 -11.70
CA THR A 636 -20.17 -65.37 -12.41
C THR A 636 -20.18 -66.53 -13.37
N GLY A 637 -21.35 -67.02 -13.72
CA GLY A 637 -21.52 -68.17 -14.60
C GLY A 637 -21.29 -69.50 -13.89
N TRP A 638 -20.93 -70.57 -14.65
CA TRP A 638 -20.70 -71.87 -14.09
C TRP A 638 -19.43 -71.96 -13.21
N LEU A 639 -19.59 -72.49 -12.00
CA LEU A 639 -18.49 -72.73 -11.04
C LEU A 639 -18.46 -74.22 -10.69
N GLN A 640 -17.35 -74.87 -10.86
CA GLN A 640 -17.10 -76.18 -10.32
C GLN A 640 -16.26 -76.06 -9.04
N GLN A 641 -16.82 -76.50 -7.89
CA GLN A 641 -16.17 -76.44 -6.61
C GLN A 641 -16.42 -77.71 -5.81
N ALA A 642 -15.34 -78.34 -5.30
CA ALA A 642 -15.41 -79.55 -4.49
C ALA A 642 -16.23 -80.69 -5.16
N GLY A 643 -16.13 -80.85 -6.47
CA GLY A 643 -16.81 -81.88 -7.26
C GLY A 643 -18.29 -81.60 -7.55
N ALA A 644 -18.80 -80.45 -7.17
CA ALA A 644 -20.17 -79.99 -7.48
C ALA A 644 -20.16 -78.80 -8.39
N TRP A 645 -21.23 -78.65 -9.20
CA TRP A 645 -21.46 -77.51 -10.06
C TRP A 645 -22.44 -76.55 -9.40
N TYR A 646 -22.19 -75.25 -9.59
CA TYR A 646 -22.99 -74.14 -9.12
C TYR A 646 -23.15 -73.17 -10.26
N TRP A 647 -24.26 -72.44 -10.26
CA TRP A 647 -24.49 -71.33 -11.17
C TRP A 647 -24.49 -70.01 -10.39
N LEU A 648 -23.66 -69.07 -10.85
CA LEU A 648 -23.60 -67.70 -10.31
C LEU A 648 -24.17 -66.80 -11.35
N GLU A 649 -25.21 -66.04 -10.99
CA GLU A 649 -25.92 -65.17 -11.90
C GLU A 649 -24.98 -64.21 -12.60
N PRO A 650 -24.94 -64.13 -13.95
CA PRO A 650 -24.03 -63.24 -14.65
C PRO A 650 -24.23 -61.76 -14.34
N SER A 651 -25.47 -61.36 -13.97
CA SER A 651 -25.80 -59.95 -13.68
C SER A 651 -25.28 -59.44 -12.35
N ASP A 652 -25.22 -60.29 -11.30
CA ASP A 652 -24.96 -59.85 -9.95
C ASP A 652 -24.17 -60.84 -9.07
N GLY A 653 -23.77 -61.99 -9.63
CA GLY A 653 -22.93 -62.99 -8.97
C GLY A 653 -23.66 -63.87 -7.91
N ARG A 654 -24.97 -63.73 -7.75
CA ARG A 654 -25.74 -64.55 -6.76
C ARG A 654 -25.73 -66.01 -7.13
N MET A 655 -25.55 -66.85 -6.15
CA MET A 655 -25.66 -68.28 -6.32
C MET A 655 -27.12 -68.69 -6.54
N ALA A 656 -27.39 -69.39 -7.63
CA ALA A 656 -28.72 -69.88 -7.99
C ALA A 656 -29.17 -70.98 -7.01
N VAL A 657 -30.48 -70.92 -6.63
CA VAL A 657 -31.19 -71.92 -5.85
C VAL A 657 -32.55 -72.12 -6.47
N GLY A 658 -33.13 -73.35 -6.36
CA GLY A 658 -34.42 -73.68 -6.96
C GLY A 658 -34.32 -73.87 -8.47
N VAL A 659 -35.31 -73.45 -9.23
CA VAL A 659 -35.37 -73.62 -10.70
C VAL A 659 -35.04 -72.28 -11.31
N VAL A 660 -33.93 -72.19 -12.03
CA VAL A 660 -33.42 -71.00 -12.71
C VAL A 660 -33.11 -71.29 -14.18
N SER A 661 -33.39 -70.34 -15.07
CA SER A 661 -33.09 -70.51 -16.47
C SER A 661 -31.56 -70.21 -16.71
N VAL A 662 -30.82 -71.24 -17.09
CA VAL A 662 -29.40 -71.12 -17.41
C VAL A 662 -29.21 -71.32 -18.91
N ASP A 663 -28.71 -70.34 -19.62
CA ASP A 663 -28.50 -70.35 -21.08
C ASP A 663 -29.80 -70.77 -21.86
N GLY A 664 -30.95 -70.27 -21.34
CA GLY A 664 -32.27 -70.56 -21.93
C GLY A 664 -32.85 -71.94 -21.57
N ARG A 665 -32.23 -72.74 -20.69
CA ARG A 665 -32.64 -74.04 -20.23
C ARG A 665 -33.02 -73.99 -18.74
N PRO A 666 -34.25 -74.46 -18.36
CA PRO A 666 -34.57 -74.61 -16.93
C PRO A 666 -33.60 -75.57 -16.27
N SER A 667 -32.95 -75.12 -15.19
CA SER A 667 -31.97 -75.88 -14.42
C SER A 667 -32.36 -75.90 -12.97
N GLN A 668 -32.25 -77.03 -12.29
CA GLN A 668 -32.63 -77.22 -10.91
C GLN A 668 -31.42 -77.17 -10.00
N PHE A 669 -31.49 -76.37 -8.95
CA PHE A 669 -30.40 -76.25 -7.93
C PHE A 669 -30.98 -76.59 -6.54
N ALA A 670 -30.19 -77.28 -5.77
CA ALA A 670 -30.51 -77.56 -4.37
C ALA A 670 -30.50 -76.26 -3.52
N PRO A 671 -31.07 -76.24 -2.28
CA PRO A 671 -30.95 -75.10 -1.38
C PRO A 671 -29.50 -74.78 -1.04
N SER A 672 -28.60 -75.74 -1.18
CA SER A 672 -27.12 -75.52 -1.07
C SER A 672 -26.48 -74.89 -2.32
N GLY A 673 -27.26 -74.61 -3.36
CA GLY A 673 -26.77 -74.08 -4.63
C GLY A 673 -26.22 -75.14 -5.59
N ARG A 674 -26.08 -76.39 -5.14
CA ARG A 674 -25.61 -77.51 -5.98
C ARG A 674 -26.52 -77.78 -7.13
N TRP A 675 -25.97 -77.77 -8.36
CA TRP A 675 -26.72 -78.17 -9.57
C TRP A 675 -27.22 -79.66 -9.49
N LEU A 676 -28.45 -79.88 -9.76
CA LEU A 676 -29.12 -81.20 -9.71
C LEU A 676 -29.38 -81.75 -11.14
N GLY A 677 -29.34 -80.95 -12.15
CA GLY A 677 -29.62 -81.25 -13.53
C GLY A 677 -30.55 -80.24 -14.21
N TYR A 678 -30.88 -80.49 -15.46
CA TYR A 678 -31.92 -79.77 -16.18
C TYR A 678 -33.28 -80.13 -15.64
N ALA A 679 -34.19 -79.16 -15.43
CA ALA A 679 -35.51 -79.37 -14.88
C ALA A 679 -36.48 -79.91 -15.95
#